data_460c61ebd3d10e3867f9b7f21a9d66c7
#
_entry.id   460c61ebd3d10e3867f9b7f21a9d66c7
#
_cell.length_a   1.000
_cell.length_b   1.000
_cell.length_c   1.000
_cell.angle_alpha   90.00
_cell.angle_beta   90.00
_cell.angle_gamma   90.00
#
_symmetry.space_group_name_H-M   'P 1'
#
loop_
_entity.id
_entity.type
_entity.pdbx_description
1 polymer ?
#
loop_
_entity_poly.entity_id
_entity_poly.type
_entity_poly.pdbx_seq_one_letter_code
_entity_poly.pdbx_strand_id
1 'polypeptide(L)'
;MAILGVGDLLVGVSNDAVNFTNSAVGSKASSKRIILVVAGIGIVLGALSSSGMMEVARKGIFHPSGFALQDLMFLFLAVMLTDIVLLDLYNTLGLPTSTTVSLVFELLGAALAIALLKTGTLQGAFQIINSESALKIIFGIITSVIVAFFSGIILQFVFRFIFSFNLKNSMKYFGGLFGGLSLTTVVFFTLLSAMKGSTFIPKEIIDYLNKNFTNILLISFAGFSILFQILVLLEWNILKFLVLVGTGSLAMAFASNDLVNFIGVPLASFTTWTLIQQAGGDASVLATGLAENVQTPNFILLGAACVMLFSLWFSKKAESVTQTEVTLGSQGETLESFNTSLVARVFVQIALGIYTPIKAILPAKLRSFIGKRFEQKNSFEIVRMHETEAFDLLRASVNIQISSALILVGTLYKLPLSTTFVTFMVAMGTSLTDGAWNKENSVNRVSGVLTVVGGWFFTAIIASATAGLIGSILYIFGFSSVIVLVLVAALLIFLFGRIHKKRQEAYDENLEKLITLRKHPERALSRTISSMLASLNVARKALNNVCAGYINGKKKNFKQTQKLLKDLKKMRENSLSSFLSIANKYLEEEDLSSIHPITESINHLDRITESIWNILRTSSNGISSFHEISKDEKEEVKELRKSATNLMELIADSDKFPDLLEKARSEKKTKNLEKIKQNIYKSQMKRIKKGDSKLKSSVSYFVIIDELIDINDNLLSLAEELSVAIPWTERKKIELQSKSLLAFKTEEKKRRNKAFCSAVVCKYESRQDIIFYKNKPEQN
;
A
#
# COMPACT_ATOMS: atom_id res chain seq x y z
N MET A 1 11.45 23.04 -21.16
CA MET A 1 11.26 21.63 -21.51
C MET A 1 12.33 20.70 -20.92
N ALA A 2 13.63 20.92 -21.16
CA ALA A 2 14.66 20.03 -20.60
C ALA A 2 14.64 19.95 -19.06
N ILE A 3 14.51 21.10 -18.37
CA ILE A 3 14.40 21.16 -16.91
C ILE A 3 13.15 20.40 -16.42
N LEU A 4 12.02 20.57 -17.10
CA LEU A 4 10.79 19.85 -16.78
C LEU A 4 10.97 18.34 -17.01
N GLY A 5 11.65 17.90 -18.09
CA GLY A 5 11.95 16.49 -18.33
C GLY A 5 12.82 15.86 -17.24
N VAL A 6 13.80 16.58 -16.72
CA VAL A 6 14.57 16.12 -15.55
C VAL A 6 13.68 16.03 -14.30
N GLY A 7 12.82 17.04 -14.08
CA GLY A 7 11.86 17.04 -12.97
C GLY A 7 10.89 15.86 -13.06
N ASP A 8 10.39 15.58 -14.25
CA ASP A 8 9.48 14.49 -14.52
C ASP A 8 10.12 13.11 -14.28
N LEU A 9 11.35 12.90 -14.76
CA LEU A 9 12.14 11.71 -14.43
C LEU A 9 12.31 11.52 -12.92
N LEU A 10 12.59 12.58 -12.16
CA LEU A 10 12.78 12.50 -10.72
C LEU A 10 11.49 12.11 -10.00
N VAL A 11 10.37 12.69 -10.38
CA VAL A 11 9.08 12.47 -9.74
C VAL A 11 8.48 11.14 -10.18
N GLY A 12 8.53 10.83 -11.48
CA GLY A 12 7.97 9.61 -12.04
C GLY A 12 8.68 8.36 -11.58
N VAL A 13 10.01 8.31 -11.61
CA VAL A 13 10.78 7.17 -11.08
C VAL A 13 10.53 6.99 -9.58
N SER A 14 10.26 8.07 -8.84
CA SER A 14 9.89 7.97 -7.42
C SER A 14 8.56 7.23 -7.22
N ASN A 15 7.63 7.30 -8.18
CA ASN A 15 6.40 6.52 -8.15
C ASN A 15 6.64 5.08 -8.60
N ASP A 16 7.36 4.91 -9.71
CA ASP A 16 7.47 3.63 -10.39
C ASP A 16 8.55 2.70 -9.83
N ALA A 17 9.44 3.18 -8.94
CA ALA A 17 10.45 2.34 -8.27
C ALA A 17 9.85 1.12 -7.56
N VAL A 18 8.62 1.22 -7.09
CA VAL A 18 7.87 0.13 -6.46
C VAL A 18 7.67 -1.05 -7.41
N ASN A 19 7.50 -0.80 -8.70
CA ASN A 19 7.18 -1.81 -9.70
C ASN A 19 8.23 -2.93 -9.79
N PHE A 20 9.51 -2.61 -9.57
CA PHE A 20 10.60 -3.57 -9.63
C PHE A 20 11.28 -3.84 -8.28
N THR A 21 11.02 -3.03 -7.23
CA THR A 21 11.64 -3.23 -5.91
C THR A 21 10.75 -3.92 -4.90
N ASN A 22 9.41 -3.86 -5.04
CA ASN A 22 8.44 -4.34 -4.05
C ASN A 22 8.68 -5.79 -3.61
N SER A 23 8.91 -6.69 -4.56
CA SER A 23 9.06 -8.12 -4.29
C SER A 23 10.38 -8.44 -3.57
N ALA A 24 11.48 -7.77 -3.96
CA ALA A 24 12.78 -7.95 -3.30
C ALA A 24 12.81 -7.32 -1.90
N VAL A 25 12.17 -6.15 -1.74
CA VAL A 25 12.05 -5.46 -0.44
C VAL A 25 11.10 -6.21 0.48
N GLY A 26 9.93 -6.61 -0.01
CA GLY A 26 8.90 -7.31 0.78
C GLY A 26 9.35 -8.69 1.28
N SER A 27 10.13 -9.42 0.49
CA SER A 27 10.69 -10.73 0.86
C SER A 27 12.05 -10.64 1.57
N LYS A 28 12.61 -9.43 1.75
CA LYS A 28 13.97 -9.22 2.27
C LYS A 28 15.02 -10.12 1.63
N ALA A 29 14.94 -10.27 0.31
CA ALA A 29 15.86 -11.12 -0.45
C ALA A 29 17.33 -10.73 -0.24
N SER A 30 17.61 -9.42 -0.09
CA SER A 30 18.94 -8.88 0.20
C SER A 30 18.85 -7.52 0.90
N SER A 31 20.01 -6.92 1.18
CA SER A 31 20.05 -5.55 1.71
C SER A 31 19.53 -4.55 0.68
N LYS A 32 18.89 -3.45 1.14
CA LYS A 32 18.37 -2.39 0.29
C LYS A 32 19.42 -1.88 -0.73
N ARG A 33 20.67 -1.75 -0.31
CA ARG A 33 21.76 -1.28 -1.19
C ARG A 33 22.01 -2.25 -2.35
N ILE A 34 22.04 -3.55 -2.12
CA ILE A 34 22.26 -4.56 -3.18
C ILE A 34 21.06 -4.56 -4.14
N ILE A 35 19.83 -4.48 -3.62
CA ILE A 35 18.62 -4.40 -4.45
C ILE A 35 18.69 -3.18 -5.37
N LEU A 36 19.06 -2.01 -4.86
CA LEU A 36 19.17 -0.78 -5.65
C LEU A 36 20.30 -0.84 -6.69
N VAL A 37 21.44 -1.46 -6.38
CA VAL A 37 22.53 -1.66 -7.35
C VAL A 37 22.06 -2.55 -8.51
N VAL A 38 21.45 -3.70 -8.21
CA VAL A 38 20.98 -4.64 -9.23
C VAL A 38 19.87 -4.00 -10.09
N ALA A 39 18.93 -3.30 -9.47
CA ALA A 39 17.90 -2.55 -10.18
C ALA A 39 18.52 -1.45 -11.06
N GLY A 40 19.52 -0.74 -10.54
CA GLY A 40 20.24 0.31 -11.29
C GLY A 40 20.93 -0.21 -12.56
N ILE A 41 21.57 -1.37 -12.49
CA ILE A 41 22.13 -2.04 -13.68
C ILE A 41 21.01 -2.33 -14.70
N GLY A 42 19.88 -2.87 -14.22
CA GLY A 42 18.72 -3.13 -15.07
C GLY A 42 18.19 -1.85 -15.75
N ILE A 43 18.08 -0.74 -15.02
CA ILE A 43 17.63 0.55 -15.54
C ILE A 43 18.54 1.02 -16.69
N VAL A 44 19.86 0.98 -16.52
CA VAL A 44 20.81 1.42 -17.56
C VAL A 44 20.65 0.58 -18.83
N LEU A 45 20.59 -0.75 -18.68
CA LEU A 45 20.42 -1.65 -19.83
C LEU A 45 19.07 -1.44 -20.52
N GLY A 46 18.00 -1.24 -19.75
CA GLY A 46 16.66 -0.99 -20.26
C GLY A 46 16.54 0.34 -20.98
N ALA A 47 17.12 1.39 -20.42
CA ALA A 47 17.11 2.73 -21.03
C ALA A 47 17.77 2.72 -22.41
N LEU A 48 18.92 2.06 -22.56
CA LEU A 48 19.60 1.91 -23.85
C LEU A 48 18.80 1.11 -24.89
N SER A 49 17.83 0.32 -24.46
CA SER A 49 16.96 -0.49 -25.32
C SER A 49 15.60 0.18 -25.61
N SER A 50 15.34 1.39 -25.10
CA SER A 50 14.01 2.03 -25.11
C SER A 50 13.69 2.84 -26.37
N SER A 51 14.65 3.06 -27.28
CA SER A 51 14.50 3.99 -28.42
C SER A 51 13.28 3.72 -29.30
N GLY A 52 12.86 2.46 -29.44
CA GLY A 52 11.71 2.05 -30.25
C GLY A 52 10.34 2.47 -29.68
N MET A 53 10.25 2.77 -28.38
CA MET A 53 9.00 3.19 -27.71
C MET A 53 8.75 4.70 -27.82
N MET A 54 9.77 5.52 -28.14
CA MET A 54 9.66 6.98 -28.17
C MET A 54 8.67 7.53 -29.22
N GLU A 55 8.28 6.71 -30.20
CA GLU A 55 7.30 7.08 -31.22
C GLU A 55 5.88 7.27 -30.66
N VAL A 56 5.53 6.60 -29.55
CA VAL A 56 4.20 6.68 -28.94
C VAL A 56 3.85 8.11 -28.52
N ALA A 57 4.79 8.83 -27.90
CA ALA A 57 4.59 10.21 -27.47
C ALA A 57 4.48 11.19 -28.65
N ARG A 58 5.09 10.89 -29.81
CA ARG A 58 5.12 11.78 -30.98
C ARG A 58 3.91 11.65 -31.88
N LYS A 59 3.42 10.45 -32.14
CA LYS A 59 2.37 10.17 -33.14
C LYS A 59 1.37 9.07 -32.72
N GLY A 60 1.48 8.55 -31.51
CA GLY A 60 0.61 7.47 -31.06
C GLY A 60 -0.83 7.92 -30.75
N ILE A 61 -1.01 9.13 -30.29
CA ILE A 61 -2.31 9.63 -29.75
C ILE A 61 -3.00 10.61 -30.70
N PHE A 62 -2.25 11.40 -31.47
CA PHE A 62 -2.78 12.41 -32.39
C PHE A 62 -2.02 12.41 -33.71
N HIS A 63 -2.60 13.06 -34.74
CA HIS A 63 -1.95 13.28 -36.03
C HIS A 63 -1.19 14.62 -36.00
N PRO A 64 0.16 14.62 -35.94
CA PRO A 64 0.92 15.87 -35.84
C PRO A 64 0.63 16.85 -36.97
N SER A 65 0.36 16.35 -38.18
CA SER A 65 0.04 17.18 -39.36
C SER A 65 -1.23 18.03 -39.21
N GLY A 66 -2.09 17.74 -38.20
CA GLY A 66 -3.27 18.56 -37.89
C GLY A 66 -2.98 19.79 -37.03
N PHE A 67 -1.76 19.91 -36.48
CA PHE A 67 -1.34 20.99 -35.60
C PHE A 67 -0.25 21.85 -36.22
N ALA A 68 -0.21 23.13 -35.86
CA ALA A 68 0.97 23.97 -36.09
C ALA A 68 2.07 23.59 -35.09
N LEU A 69 3.33 23.88 -35.43
CA LEU A 69 4.46 23.62 -34.54
C LEU A 69 4.31 24.31 -33.18
N GLN A 70 3.75 25.52 -33.17
CA GLN A 70 3.43 26.26 -31.94
C GLN A 70 2.38 25.53 -31.07
N ASP A 71 1.31 24.99 -31.67
CA ASP A 71 0.26 24.26 -30.98
C ASP A 71 0.83 23.06 -30.25
N LEU A 72 1.77 22.34 -30.91
CA LEU A 72 2.45 21.19 -30.32
C LEU A 72 3.39 21.57 -29.17
N MET A 73 4.06 22.72 -29.24
CA MET A 73 4.87 23.21 -28.12
C MET A 73 3.99 23.47 -26.88
N PHE A 74 2.81 24.07 -27.06
CA PHE A 74 1.85 24.27 -25.98
C PHE A 74 1.26 22.94 -25.45
N LEU A 75 0.94 22.02 -26.36
CA LEU A 75 0.47 20.68 -26.01
C LEU A 75 1.48 19.95 -25.12
N PHE A 76 2.74 19.88 -25.55
CA PHE A 76 3.80 19.20 -24.82
C PHE A 76 4.11 19.88 -23.48
N LEU A 77 4.03 21.19 -23.41
CA LEU A 77 4.21 21.92 -22.15
C LEU A 77 3.07 21.65 -21.18
N ALA A 78 1.82 21.59 -21.67
CA ALA A 78 0.65 21.26 -20.85
C ALA A 78 0.76 19.87 -20.24
N VAL A 79 1.16 18.88 -21.04
CA VAL A 79 1.38 17.50 -20.60
C VAL A 79 2.44 17.47 -19.50
N MET A 80 3.62 18.04 -19.72
CA MET A 80 4.71 17.98 -18.75
C MET A 80 4.39 18.68 -17.43
N LEU A 81 3.70 19.83 -17.47
CA LEU A 81 3.29 20.52 -16.24
C LEU A 81 2.24 19.71 -15.46
N THR A 82 1.34 19.04 -16.17
CA THR A 82 0.33 18.18 -15.55
C THR A 82 0.98 16.98 -14.92
N ASP A 83 1.83 16.25 -15.64
CA ASP A 83 2.42 15.00 -15.20
C ASP A 83 3.27 15.19 -13.92
N ILE A 84 4.18 16.16 -13.90
CA ILE A 84 5.00 16.46 -12.72
C ILE A 84 4.13 16.75 -11.49
N VAL A 85 3.09 17.57 -11.61
CA VAL A 85 2.23 17.95 -10.49
C VAL A 85 1.38 16.77 -10.03
N LEU A 86 0.82 16.01 -10.97
CA LEU A 86 -0.05 14.88 -10.69
C LEU A 86 0.72 13.72 -10.04
N LEU A 87 1.87 13.34 -10.59
CA LEU A 87 2.72 12.30 -10.03
C LEU A 87 3.26 12.70 -8.66
N ASP A 88 3.63 13.96 -8.44
CA ASP A 88 4.09 14.44 -7.13
C ASP A 88 2.99 14.39 -6.07
N LEU A 89 1.74 14.65 -6.46
CA LEU A 89 0.57 14.46 -5.60
C LEU A 89 0.42 13.00 -5.18
N TYR A 90 0.45 12.05 -6.11
CA TYR A 90 0.34 10.62 -5.81
C TYR A 90 1.50 10.12 -4.94
N ASN A 91 2.72 10.56 -5.22
CA ASN A 91 3.88 10.28 -4.38
C ASN A 91 3.72 10.81 -2.95
N THR A 92 3.16 11.99 -2.81
CA THR A 92 2.86 12.61 -1.50
C THR A 92 1.80 11.83 -0.72
N LEU A 93 0.83 11.24 -1.44
CA LEU A 93 -0.18 10.37 -0.86
C LEU A 93 0.35 8.94 -0.59
N GLY A 94 1.54 8.59 -1.11
CA GLY A 94 2.12 7.25 -1.02
C GLY A 94 1.32 6.21 -1.80
N LEU A 95 0.68 6.62 -2.89
CA LEU A 95 -0.15 5.75 -3.73
C LEU A 95 0.56 5.45 -5.05
N PRO A 96 0.70 4.17 -5.44
CA PRO A 96 1.20 3.82 -6.76
C PRO A 96 0.18 4.25 -7.83
N THR A 97 0.66 4.92 -8.89
CA THR A 97 -0.14 5.26 -10.06
C THR A 97 0.60 4.87 -11.33
N SER A 98 -0.07 4.95 -12.48
CA SER A 98 0.54 4.60 -13.77
C SER A 98 0.96 5.84 -14.52
N THR A 99 2.25 5.99 -14.73
CA THR A 99 2.84 7.04 -15.57
C THR A 99 2.43 6.90 -17.02
N THR A 100 2.30 5.67 -17.54
CA THR A 100 1.80 5.42 -18.90
C THR A 100 0.36 5.90 -19.08
N VAL A 101 -0.52 5.62 -18.10
CA VAL A 101 -1.91 6.09 -18.14
C VAL A 101 -1.96 7.61 -18.04
N SER A 102 -1.18 8.22 -17.13
CA SER A 102 -1.07 9.67 -17.00
C SER A 102 -0.73 10.29 -18.35
N LEU A 103 0.40 9.91 -18.92
CA LEU A 103 0.89 10.44 -20.20
C LEU A 103 -0.13 10.31 -21.35
N VAL A 104 -0.70 9.11 -21.53
CA VAL A 104 -1.65 8.84 -22.63
C VAL A 104 -2.89 9.74 -22.51
N PHE A 105 -3.45 9.87 -21.32
CA PHE A 105 -4.63 10.67 -21.10
C PHE A 105 -4.34 12.17 -21.05
N GLU A 106 -3.15 12.59 -20.66
CA GLU A 106 -2.68 13.98 -20.77
C GLU A 106 -2.52 14.41 -22.22
N LEU A 107 -1.83 13.58 -23.02
CA LEU A 107 -1.71 13.82 -24.46
C LEU A 107 -3.07 13.89 -25.14
N LEU A 108 -3.98 12.97 -24.80
CA LEU A 108 -5.32 12.96 -25.35
C LEU A 108 -6.11 14.22 -24.93
N GLY A 109 -6.06 14.59 -23.65
CA GLY A 109 -6.78 15.75 -23.11
C GLY A 109 -6.27 17.06 -23.68
N ALA A 110 -4.96 17.27 -23.71
CA ALA A 110 -4.33 18.47 -24.27
C ALA A 110 -4.59 18.58 -25.79
N ALA A 111 -4.40 17.47 -26.53
CA ALA A 111 -4.64 17.42 -27.96
C ALA A 111 -6.10 17.72 -28.32
N LEU A 112 -7.06 17.08 -27.62
CA LEU A 112 -8.48 17.29 -27.84
C LEU A 112 -8.90 18.73 -27.53
N ALA A 113 -8.41 19.31 -26.43
CA ALA A 113 -8.75 20.67 -26.04
C ALA A 113 -8.23 21.72 -27.06
N ILE A 114 -6.96 21.59 -27.47
CA ILE A 114 -6.36 22.48 -28.47
C ILE A 114 -7.01 22.28 -29.85
N ALA A 115 -7.27 21.03 -30.26
CA ALA A 115 -7.97 20.72 -31.50
C ALA A 115 -9.39 21.32 -31.52
N LEU A 116 -10.12 21.26 -30.41
CA LEU A 116 -11.46 21.82 -30.29
C LEU A 116 -11.44 23.35 -30.41
N LEU A 117 -10.48 24.01 -29.75
CA LEU A 117 -10.32 25.47 -29.86
C LEU A 117 -9.92 25.89 -31.28
N LYS A 118 -9.13 25.08 -31.99
CA LYS A 118 -8.68 25.32 -33.35
C LYS A 118 -9.78 25.13 -34.40
N THR A 119 -10.57 24.04 -34.28
CA THR A 119 -11.58 23.67 -35.29
C THR A 119 -12.96 24.21 -34.98
N GLY A 120 -13.23 24.61 -33.74
CA GLY A 120 -14.52 25.09 -33.28
C GLY A 120 -15.61 24.00 -33.19
N THR A 121 -15.33 22.76 -33.60
CA THR A 121 -16.28 21.65 -33.61
C THR A 121 -15.70 20.37 -33.08
N LEU A 122 -16.49 19.58 -32.37
CA LEU A 122 -16.09 18.24 -31.87
C LEU A 122 -15.70 17.31 -33.02
N GLN A 123 -16.43 17.33 -34.12
CA GLN A 123 -16.13 16.47 -35.26
C GLN A 123 -14.80 16.80 -35.90
N GLY A 124 -14.44 18.07 -36.05
CA GLY A 124 -13.12 18.51 -36.54
C GLY A 124 -12.00 18.14 -35.57
N ALA A 125 -12.25 18.27 -34.27
CA ALA A 125 -11.26 17.87 -33.27
C ALA A 125 -10.97 16.35 -33.32
N PHE A 126 -11.97 15.50 -33.45
CA PHE A 126 -11.78 14.04 -33.55
C PHE A 126 -11.07 13.59 -34.83
N GLN A 127 -11.10 14.36 -35.91
CA GLN A 127 -10.33 14.06 -37.13
C GLN A 127 -8.81 14.23 -36.95
N ILE A 128 -8.40 15.08 -36.02
CA ILE A 128 -7.00 15.31 -35.66
C ILE A 128 -6.48 14.29 -34.66
N ILE A 129 -7.36 13.67 -33.86
CA ILE A 129 -7.02 12.65 -32.88
C ILE A 129 -6.90 11.28 -33.55
N ASN A 130 -5.85 10.55 -33.22
CA ASN A 130 -5.66 9.15 -33.65
C ASN A 130 -6.47 8.21 -32.75
N SER A 131 -7.80 8.24 -32.92
CA SER A 131 -8.73 7.51 -32.05
C SER A 131 -8.53 6.00 -32.09
N GLU A 132 -8.11 5.44 -33.23
CA GLU A 132 -7.85 3.99 -33.35
C GLU A 132 -6.67 3.56 -32.50
N SER A 133 -5.54 4.28 -32.59
CA SER A 133 -4.36 3.98 -31.79
C SER A 133 -4.60 4.25 -30.29
N ALA A 134 -5.26 5.34 -29.95
CA ALA A 134 -5.63 5.66 -28.58
C ALA A 134 -6.50 4.56 -27.94
N LEU A 135 -7.52 4.07 -28.65
CA LEU A 135 -8.36 2.96 -28.20
C LEU A 135 -7.56 1.66 -28.07
N LYS A 136 -6.66 1.33 -29.00
CA LYS A 136 -5.79 0.13 -28.88
C LYS A 136 -4.90 0.19 -27.62
N ILE A 137 -4.36 1.36 -27.31
CA ILE A 137 -3.54 1.56 -26.11
C ILE A 137 -4.39 1.38 -24.84
N ILE A 138 -5.56 2.02 -24.77
CA ILE A 138 -6.48 1.92 -23.62
C ILE A 138 -6.93 0.47 -23.42
N PHE A 139 -7.32 -0.23 -24.49
CA PHE A 139 -7.68 -1.64 -24.43
C PHE A 139 -6.52 -2.52 -24.00
N GLY A 140 -5.31 -2.25 -24.48
CA GLY A 140 -4.09 -2.94 -24.06
C GLY A 140 -3.84 -2.81 -22.56
N ILE A 141 -3.99 -1.59 -22.02
CA ILE A 141 -3.83 -1.32 -20.60
C ILE A 141 -4.88 -2.09 -19.77
N ILE A 142 -6.16 -2.02 -20.13
CA ILE A 142 -7.24 -2.71 -19.40
C ILE A 142 -7.06 -4.24 -19.46
N THR A 143 -6.74 -4.77 -20.64
CA THR A 143 -6.51 -6.20 -20.83
C THR A 143 -5.30 -6.68 -20.01
N SER A 144 -4.24 -5.89 -19.94
CA SER A 144 -3.05 -6.23 -19.15
C SER A 144 -3.34 -6.40 -17.66
N VAL A 145 -4.25 -5.61 -17.09
CA VAL A 145 -4.71 -5.72 -15.69
C VAL A 145 -5.34 -7.09 -15.44
N ILE A 146 -6.23 -7.52 -16.32
CA ILE A 146 -6.94 -8.79 -16.21
C ILE A 146 -5.95 -9.96 -16.39
N VAL A 147 -5.14 -9.92 -17.44
CA VAL A 147 -4.15 -10.97 -17.73
C VAL A 147 -3.14 -11.09 -16.58
N ALA A 148 -2.64 -9.97 -16.06
CA ALA A 148 -1.69 -9.97 -14.95
C ALA A 148 -2.27 -10.62 -13.69
N PHE A 149 -3.50 -10.27 -13.31
CA PHE A 149 -4.16 -10.82 -12.14
C PHE A 149 -4.36 -12.33 -12.24
N PHE A 150 -4.93 -12.80 -13.34
CA PHE A 150 -5.17 -14.22 -13.54
C PHE A 150 -3.89 -15.03 -13.73
N SER A 151 -2.88 -14.48 -14.41
CA SER A 151 -1.56 -15.12 -14.50
C SER A 151 -0.92 -15.27 -13.12
N GLY A 152 -1.02 -14.24 -12.26
CA GLY A 152 -0.58 -14.30 -10.87
C GLY A 152 -1.28 -15.42 -10.09
N ILE A 153 -2.61 -15.55 -10.19
CA ILE A 153 -3.39 -16.59 -9.53
C ILE A 153 -2.95 -17.98 -10.02
N ILE A 154 -2.96 -18.19 -11.33
CA ILE A 154 -2.74 -19.53 -11.91
C ILE A 154 -1.31 -20.02 -11.66
N LEU A 155 -0.31 -19.20 -11.94
CA LEU A 155 1.08 -19.61 -11.80
C LEU A 155 1.48 -19.75 -10.31
N GLN A 156 1.00 -18.86 -9.43
CA GLN A 156 1.24 -19.05 -8.00
C GLN A 156 0.57 -20.32 -7.47
N PHE A 157 -0.64 -20.64 -7.93
CA PHE A 157 -1.32 -21.89 -7.57
C PHE A 157 -0.49 -23.11 -7.99
N VAL A 158 0.01 -23.14 -9.23
CA VAL A 158 0.84 -24.23 -9.74
C VAL A 158 2.13 -24.36 -8.92
N PHE A 159 2.86 -23.26 -8.71
CA PHE A 159 4.11 -23.31 -7.95
C PHE A 159 3.87 -23.63 -6.48
N ARG A 160 2.82 -23.11 -5.85
CA ARG A 160 2.50 -23.44 -4.46
C ARG A 160 2.03 -24.88 -4.29
N PHE A 161 1.33 -25.42 -5.29
CA PHE A 161 0.96 -26.83 -5.32
C PHE A 161 2.21 -27.76 -5.38
N ILE A 162 3.24 -27.38 -6.14
CA ILE A 162 4.50 -28.13 -6.24
C ILE A 162 5.34 -27.97 -4.97
N PHE A 163 5.57 -26.72 -4.55
CA PHE A 163 6.54 -26.41 -3.49
C PHE A 163 5.93 -26.39 -2.08
N SER A 164 4.60 -26.19 -1.94
CA SER A 164 3.93 -25.96 -0.65
C SER A 164 4.57 -24.84 0.19
N PHE A 165 4.14 -24.66 1.45
CA PHE A 165 4.80 -23.74 2.39
C PHE A 165 6.06 -24.34 3.05
N ASN A 166 6.24 -25.67 2.97
CA ASN A 166 7.47 -26.34 3.40
C ASN A 166 8.48 -26.43 2.24
N LEU A 167 9.17 -25.31 1.98
CA LEU A 167 10.06 -25.16 0.82
C LEU A 167 11.26 -26.12 0.86
N LYS A 168 11.80 -26.44 2.05
CA LYS A 168 13.09 -27.14 2.20
C LYS A 168 13.10 -28.49 1.46
N ASN A 169 12.07 -29.31 1.64
CA ASN A 169 12.02 -30.64 1.03
C ASN A 169 11.70 -30.57 -0.47
N SER A 170 10.76 -29.73 -0.88
CA SER A 170 10.36 -29.61 -2.28
C SER A 170 11.45 -28.98 -3.15
N MET A 171 12.21 -28.01 -2.61
CA MET A 171 13.33 -27.39 -3.31
C MET A 171 14.45 -28.37 -3.63
N LYS A 172 14.69 -29.38 -2.77
CA LYS A 172 15.71 -30.41 -3.02
C LYS A 172 15.46 -31.19 -4.32
N TYR A 173 14.19 -31.43 -4.68
CA TYR A 173 13.81 -32.22 -5.88
C TYR A 173 13.49 -31.34 -7.10
N PHE A 174 12.82 -30.20 -6.90
CA PHE A 174 12.30 -29.36 -7.99
C PHE A 174 13.03 -28.02 -8.10
N GLY A 175 13.96 -27.70 -7.19
CA GLY A 175 14.65 -26.41 -7.15
C GLY A 175 15.48 -26.13 -8.40
N GLY A 176 16.16 -27.13 -8.93
CA GLY A 176 16.94 -27.00 -10.16
C GLY A 176 16.05 -26.68 -11.36
N LEU A 177 14.94 -27.40 -11.52
CA LEU A 177 13.98 -27.15 -12.61
C LEU A 177 13.33 -25.76 -12.49
N PHE A 178 12.95 -25.36 -11.29
CA PHE A 178 12.40 -24.03 -11.03
C PHE A 178 13.41 -22.93 -11.32
N GLY A 179 14.65 -23.08 -10.83
CA GLY A 179 15.73 -22.13 -11.09
C GLY A 179 16.09 -22.04 -12.57
N GLY A 180 16.17 -23.19 -13.23
CA GLY A 180 16.43 -23.28 -14.67
C GLY A 180 15.34 -22.59 -15.50
N LEU A 181 14.07 -22.90 -15.23
CA LEU A 181 12.94 -22.25 -15.89
C LEU A 181 12.95 -20.73 -15.66
N SER A 182 13.14 -20.33 -14.41
CA SER A 182 13.15 -18.93 -14.01
C SER A 182 14.24 -18.12 -14.71
N LEU A 183 15.47 -18.59 -14.65
CA LEU A 183 16.60 -17.86 -15.26
C LEU A 183 16.54 -17.90 -16.78
N THR A 184 16.13 -19.03 -17.37
CA THR A 184 15.95 -19.13 -18.83
C THR A 184 14.90 -18.14 -19.32
N THR A 185 13.78 -18.02 -18.61
CA THR A 185 12.71 -17.07 -18.95
C THR A 185 13.24 -15.62 -18.89
N VAL A 186 13.95 -15.27 -17.82
CA VAL A 186 14.53 -13.94 -17.64
C VAL A 186 15.54 -13.61 -18.75
N VAL A 187 16.51 -14.50 -18.99
CA VAL A 187 17.55 -14.32 -20.01
C VAL A 187 16.94 -14.23 -21.40
N PHE A 188 15.98 -15.11 -21.69
CA PHE A 188 15.28 -15.14 -22.96
C PHE A 188 14.58 -13.81 -23.29
N PHE A 189 13.71 -13.34 -22.39
CA PHE A 189 13.00 -12.07 -22.62
C PHE A 189 13.93 -10.88 -22.63
N THR A 190 14.99 -10.89 -21.81
CA THR A 190 16.03 -9.85 -21.80
C THR A 190 16.75 -9.78 -23.14
N LEU A 191 17.16 -10.93 -23.70
CA LEU A 191 17.79 -10.99 -25.01
C LEU A 191 16.85 -10.52 -26.13
N LEU A 192 15.60 -10.96 -26.15
CA LEU A 192 14.62 -10.53 -27.14
C LEU A 192 14.39 -9.02 -27.09
N SER A 193 14.29 -8.42 -25.90
CA SER A 193 14.12 -6.99 -25.74
C SER A 193 15.35 -6.23 -26.25
N ALA A 194 16.54 -6.67 -25.89
CA ALA A 194 17.79 -6.09 -26.35
C ALA A 194 17.95 -6.17 -27.87
N MET A 195 17.57 -7.31 -28.48
CA MET A 195 17.67 -7.51 -29.93
C MET A 195 16.74 -6.58 -30.73
N LYS A 196 15.54 -6.30 -30.24
CA LYS A 196 14.57 -5.44 -30.97
C LYS A 196 14.79 -3.94 -30.79
N GLY A 197 15.40 -3.52 -29.68
CA GLY A 197 15.57 -2.09 -29.34
C GLY A 197 16.99 -1.55 -29.43
N SER A 198 17.99 -2.42 -29.50
CA SER A 198 19.39 -2.03 -29.40
C SER A 198 20.03 -1.77 -30.75
N THR A 199 20.71 -0.63 -30.87
CA THR A 199 21.58 -0.30 -32.01
C THR A 199 23.01 -0.86 -31.86
N PHE A 200 23.31 -1.52 -30.71
CA PHE A 200 24.64 -2.02 -30.36
C PHE A 200 24.90 -3.46 -30.77
N ILE A 201 23.86 -4.24 -31.06
CA ILE A 201 23.99 -5.66 -31.39
C ILE A 201 24.09 -5.79 -32.93
N PRO A 202 25.18 -6.36 -33.48
CA PRO A 202 25.32 -6.59 -34.93
C PRO A 202 24.18 -7.46 -35.47
N LYS A 203 23.72 -7.15 -36.69
CA LYS A 203 22.60 -7.90 -37.34
C LYS A 203 22.88 -9.39 -37.46
N GLU A 204 24.14 -9.74 -37.72
CA GLU A 204 24.57 -11.16 -37.83
C GLU A 204 24.31 -11.98 -36.56
N ILE A 205 24.53 -11.35 -35.39
CA ILE A 205 24.23 -11.99 -34.10
C ILE A 205 22.73 -12.13 -33.92
N ILE A 206 21.96 -11.13 -34.30
CA ILE A 206 20.48 -11.16 -34.23
C ILE A 206 19.93 -12.30 -35.12
N ASP A 207 20.41 -12.42 -36.33
CA ASP A 207 20.02 -13.44 -37.28
C ASP A 207 20.40 -14.86 -36.80
N TYR A 208 21.60 -15.02 -36.24
CA TYR A 208 22.04 -16.26 -35.60
C TYR A 208 21.15 -16.68 -34.42
N LEU A 209 20.84 -15.74 -33.53
CA LEU A 209 19.97 -15.97 -32.38
C LEU A 209 18.54 -16.33 -32.83
N ASN A 210 17.99 -15.66 -33.82
CA ASN A 210 16.67 -15.96 -34.37
C ASN A 210 16.62 -17.37 -35.02
N LYS A 211 17.64 -17.74 -35.80
CA LYS A 211 17.71 -19.02 -36.47
C LYS A 211 17.86 -20.19 -35.50
N ASN A 212 18.60 -20.01 -34.41
CA ASN A 212 18.88 -21.06 -33.41
C ASN A 212 18.07 -20.91 -32.13
N PHE A 213 17.03 -20.11 -32.14
CA PHE A 213 16.27 -19.69 -30.98
C PHE A 213 15.84 -20.84 -30.05
N THR A 214 15.14 -21.85 -30.59
CA THR A 214 14.65 -23.00 -29.82
C THR A 214 15.78 -23.82 -29.21
N ASN A 215 16.88 -24.00 -29.93
CA ASN A 215 18.04 -24.75 -29.43
C ASN A 215 18.72 -24.00 -28.29
N ILE A 216 18.90 -22.68 -28.41
CA ILE A 216 19.49 -21.83 -27.37
C ILE A 216 18.64 -21.89 -26.11
N LEU A 217 17.31 -21.80 -26.25
CA LEU A 217 16.38 -21.89 -25.13
C LEU A 217 16.44 -23.24 -24.40
N LEU A 218 16.44 -24.35 -25.14
CA LEU A 218 16.53 -25.68 -24.56
C LEU A 218 17.88 -25.94 -23.88
N ILE A 219 18.98 -25.55 -24.52
CA ILE A 219 20.33 -25.67 -23.93
C ILE A 219 20.48 -24.81 -22.69
N SER A 220 19.97 -23.55 -22.71
CA SER A 220 19.99 -22.67 -21.55
C SER A 220 19.15 -23.24 -20.40
N PHE A 221 17.96 -23.77 -20.70
CA PHE A 221 17.11 -24.40 -19.68
C PHE A 221 17.79 -25.62 -19.05
N ALA A 222 18.36 -26.49 -19.85
CA ALA A 222 19.06 -27.69 -19.34
C ALA A 222 20.30 -27.27 -18.51
N GLY A 223 21.12 -26.37 -19.04
CA GLY A 223 22.33 -25.91 -18.37
C GLY A 223 22.03 -25.19 -17.04
N PHE A 224 21.07 -24.27 -17.02
CA PHE A 224 20.69 -23.60 -15.78
C PHE A 224 19.99 -24.54 -14.81
N SER A 225 19.20 -25.51 -15.27
CA SER A 225 18.58 -26.50 -14.39
C SER A 225 19.61 -27.36 -13.68
N ILE A 226 20.64 -27.80 -14.39
CA ILE A 226 21.76 -28.54 -13.80
C ILE A 226 22.54 -27.66 -12.81
N LEU A 227 22.88 -26.44 -13.20
CA LEU A 227 23.60 -25.50 -12.35
C LEU A 227 22.84 -25.26 -11.03
N PHE A 228 21.57 -24.93 -11.11
CA PHE A 228 20.76 -24.69 -9.92
C PHE A 228 20.53 -25.94 -9.08
N GLN A 229 20.44 -27.11 -9.71
CA GLN A 229 20.36 -28.37 -8.94
C GLN A 229 21.62 -28.60 -8.12
N ILE A 230 22.80 -28.32 -8.67
CA ILE A 230 24.07 -28.40 -7.95
C ILE A 230 24.08 -27.39 -6.80
N LEU A 231 23.68 -26.14 -7.02
CA LEU A 231 23.61 -25.11 -5.99
C LEU A 231 22.62 -25.48 -4.86
N VAL A 232 21.48 -26.08 -5.18
CA VAL A 232 20.54 -26.59 -4.18
C VAL A 232 21.13 -27.72 -3.35
N LEU A 233 21.89 -28.64 -3.97
CA LEU A 233 22.58 -29.71 -3.26
C LEU A 233 23.71 -29.18 -2.35
N LEU A 234 24.30 -28.04 -2.70
CA LEU A 234 25.27 -27.32 -1.87
C LEU A 234 24.60 -26.43 -0.80
N GLU A 235 23.28 -26.58 -0.60
CA GLU A 235 22.47 -25.82 0.36
C GLU A 235 22.43 -24.29 0.13
N TRP A 236 22.75 -23.82 -1.07
CA TRP A 236 22.62 -22.41 -1.43
C TRP A 236 21.14 -22.01 -1.59
N ASN A 237 20.80 -20.81 -1.10
CA ASN A 237 19.44 -20.27 -1.25
C ASN A 237 19.26 -19.65 -2.64
N ILE A 238 18.89 -20.49 -3.62
CA ILE A 238 18.72 -20.07 -5.01
C ILE A 238 17.58 -19.04 -5.18
N LEU A 239 16.55 -19.04 -4.29
CA LEU A 239 15.45 -18.11 -4.40
C LEU A 239 15.89 -16.66 -4.20
N LYS A 240 16.83 -16.40 -3.27
CA LYS A 240 17.39 -15.05 -3.10
C LYS A 240 18.09 -14.57 -4.36
N PHE A 241 18.86 -15.44 -5.00
CA PHE A 241 19.53 -15.14 -6.26
C PHE A 241 18.51 -14.85 -7.38
N LEU A 242 17.47 -15.70 -7.52
CA LEU A 242 16.43 -15.54 -8.54
C LEU A 242 15.64 -14.24 -8.35
N VAL A 243 15.33 -13.86 -7.09
CA VAL A 243 14.68 -12.59 -6.80
C VAL A 243 15.57 -11.40 -7.20
N LEU A 244 16.88 -11.45 -6.93
CA LEU A 244 17.80 -10.37 -7.30
C LEU A 244 17.95 -10.24 -8.82
N VAL A 245 18.24 -11.34 -9.53
CA VAL A 245 18.37 -11.32 -10.99
C VAL A 245 17.05 -10.89 -11.63
N GLY A 246 15.94 -11.41 -11.12
CA GLY A 246 14.61 -11.01 -11.57
C GLY A 246 14.31 -9.53 -11.33
N THR A 247 14.78 -8.96 -10.20
CA THR A 247 14.67 -7.51 -9.93
C THR A 247 15.40 -6.69 -10.99
N GLY A 248 16.61 -7.09 -11.37
CA GLY A 248 17.36 -6.45 -12.45
C GLY A 248 16.65 -6.56 -13.80
N SER A 249 16.11 -7.74 -14.12
CA SER A 249 15.32 -7.94 -15.34
C SER A 249 14.05 -7.12 -15.36
N LEU A 250 13.32 -7.05 -14.25
CA LEU A 250 12.10 -6.25 -14.14
C LEU A 250 12.40 -4.74 -14.22
N ALA A 251 13.51 -4.29 -13.62
CA ALA A 251 13.98 -2.91 -13.76
C ALA A 251 14.39 -2.58 -15.20
N MET A 252 15.00 -3.53 -15.92
CA MET A 252 15.29 -3.40 -17.35
C MET A 252 14.01 -3.33 -18.18
N ALA A 253 13.04 -4.21 -17.92
CA ALA A 253 11.74 -4.21 -18.58
C ALA A 253 11.01 -2.89 -18.36
N PHE A 254 11.00 -2.40 -17.12
CA PHE A 254 10.47 -1.09 -16.75
C PHE A 254 11.14 0.04 -17.57
N ALA A 255 12.46 0.17 -17.50
CA ALA A 255 13.15 1.26 -18.19
C ALA A 255 12.99 1.20 -19.71
N SER A 256 12.94 -0.01 -20.31
CA SER A 256 12.72 -0.13 -21.76
C SER A 256 11.29 0.23 -22.20
N ASN A 257 10.29 0.05 -21.32
CA ASN A 257 8.88 0.37 -21.60
C ASN A 257 8.52 1.81 -21.18
N ASP A 258 8.91 2.23 -19.97
CA ASP A 258 8.37 3.44 -19.34
C ASP A 258 9.26 4.68 -19.48
N LEU A 259 10.50 4.56 -19.98
CA LEU A 259 11.35 5.74 -20.22
C LEU A 259 10.69 6.73 -21.18
N VAL A 260 9.86 6.25 -22.12
CA VAL A 260 9.10 7.11 -23.03
C VAL A 260 8.11 8.02 -22.30
N ASN A 261 7.59 7.59 -21.16
CA ASN A 261 6.62 8.37 -20.37
C ASN A 261 7.27 9.67 -19.86
N PHE A 262 8.56 9.65 -19.57
CA PHE A 262 9.28 10.78 -18.96
C PHE A 262 10.04 11.63 -20.00
N ILE A 263 10.71 11.00 -20.96
CA ILE A 263 11.53 11.75 -21.93
C ILE A 263 10.92 11.81 -23.34
N GLY A 264 9.84 11.07 -23.61
CA GLY A 264 9.20 11.05 -24.92
C GLY A 264 8.65 12.42 -25.32
N VAL A 265 7.95 13.10 -24.42
CA VAL A 265 7.39 14.45 -24.63
C VAL A 265 8.50 15.53 -24.72
N PRO A 266 9.51 15.58 -23.81
CA PRO A 266 10.67 16.43 -23.98
C PRO A 266 11.39 16.29 -25.32
N LEU A 267 11.59 15.04 -25.77
CA LEU A 267 12.22 14.77 -27.07
C LEU A 267 11.34 15.20 -28.24
N ALA A 268 10.03 14.94 -28.18
CA ALA A 268 9.09 15.42 -29.19
C ALA A 268 9.08 16.96 -29.27
N SER A 269 9.12 17.61 -28.11
CA SER A 269 9.23 19.07 -28.01
C SER A 269 10.54 19.60 -28.58
N PHE A 270 11.68 18.94 -28.30
CA PHE A 270 12.97 19.30 -28.87
C PHE A 270 12.97 19.14 -30.40
N THR A 271 12.40 18.05 -30.91
CA THR A 271 12.24 17.86 -32.37
C THR A 271 11.35 18.95 -32.96
N THR A 272 10.26 19.33 -32.32
CA THR A 272 9.38 20.43 -32.76
C THR A 272 10.15 21.75 -32.83
N TRP A 273 10.97 22.05 -31.81
CA TRP A 273 11.81 23.24 -31.80
C TRP A 273 12.84 23.25 -32.94
N THR A 274 13.48 22.11 -33.24
CA THR A 274 14.41 22.01 -34.36
C THR A 274 13.70 22.25 -35.71
N LEU A 275 12.47 21.76 -35.88
CA LEU A 275 11.66 22.03 -37.06
C LEU A 275 11.29 23.51 -37.18
N ILE A 276 10.99 24.21 -36.08
CA ILE A 276 10.75 25.67 -36.09
C ILE A 276 12.02 26.40 -36.55
N GLN A 277 13.22 26.01 -36.09
CA GLN A 277 14.47 26.60 -36.53
C GLN A 277 14.73 26.37 -38.03
N GLN A 278 14.44 25.17 -38.55
CA GLN A 278 14.55 24.83 -39.96
C GLN A 278 13.55 25.61 -40.84
N ALA A 279 12.38 25.94 -40.29
CA ALA A 279 11.37 26.77 -40.92
C ALA A 279 11.68 28.29 -40.86
N GLY A 280 12.91 28.68 -40.50
CA GLY A 280 13.31 30.07 -40.38
C GLY A 280 12.69 30.81 -39.17
N GLY A 281 12.26 30.09 -38.17
CA GLY A 281 11.62 30.65 -36.98
C GLY A 281 10.08 30.73 -37.06
N ASP A 282 9.49 30.32 -38.17
CA ASP A 282 8.02 30.30 -38.34
C ASP A 282 7.41 29.12 -37.62
N ALA A 283 6.76 29.39 -36.49
CA ALA A 283 6.07 28.40 -35.67
C ALA A 283 4.64 28.09 -36.15
N SER A 284 4.12 28.81 -37.14
CA SER A 284 2.77 28.60 -37.72
C SER A 284 2.71 27.43 -38.71
N VAL A 285 3.87 26.94 -39.17
CA VAL A 285 4.00 25.82 -40.11
C VAL A 285 3.43 24.52 -39.50
N LEU A 286 2.74 23.75 -40.36
CA LEU A 286 2.21 22.44 -39.95
C LEU A 286 3.31 21.42 -39.60
N ALA A 287 3.11 20.63 -38.58
CA ALA A 287 4.12 19.74 -38.03
C ALA A 287 4.26 18.40 -38.80
N THR A 288 4.32 18.43 -40.12
CA THR A 288 4.42 17.21 -40.95
C THR A 288 5.73 16.45 -40.71
N GLY A 289 6.84 17.14 -40.45
CA GLY A 289 8.14 16.53 -40.17
C GLY A 289 8.20 15.71 -38.85
N LEU A 290 7.28 15.93 -37.94
CA LEU A 290 7.23 15.16 -36.69
C LEU A 290 6.72 13.71 -36.89
N ALA A 291 6.09 13.44 -38.02
CA ALA A 291 5.61 12.09 -38.38
C ALA A 291 6.75 11.15 -38.81
N GLU A 292 7.93 11.67 -39.13
CA GLU A 292 9.10 10.88 -39.52
C GLU A 292 9.73 10.16 -38.33
N ASN A 293 10.32 8.98 -38.60
CA ASN A 293 10.99 8.20 -37.56
C ASN A 293 12.35 8.82 -37.21
N VAL A 294 12.48 9.37 -36.02
CA VAL A 294 13.72 9.93 -35.50
C VAL A 294 14.29 9.00 -34.44
N GLN A 295 15.51 8.52 -34.63
CA GLN A 295 16.21 7.73 -33.61
C GLN A 295 16.67 8.64 -32.48
N THR A 296 16.42 8.19 -31.23
CA THR A 296 16.87 8.92 -30.05
C THR A 296 18.37 8.69 -29.83
N PRO A 297 19.18 9.75 -29.70
CA PRO A 297 20.61 9.61 -29.44
C PRO A 297 20.90 8.90 -28.12
N ASN A 298 21.81 7.93 -28.12
CA ASN A 298 22.15 7.11 -26.97
C ASN A 298 22.65 7.91 -25.75
N PHE A 299 23.30 9.07 -25.96
CA PHE A 299 23.75 9.90 -24.83
C PHE A 299 22.57 10.52 -24.05
N ILE A 300 21.43 10.79 -24.68
CA ILE A 300 20.21 11.25 -24.01
C ILE A 300 19.62 10.14 -23.17
N LEU A 301 19.55 8.92 -23.71
CA LEU A 301 19.08 7.74 -22.98
C LEU A 301 19.95 7.44 -21.75
N LEU A 302 21.26 7.55 -21.89
CA LEU A 302 22.21 7.38 -20.79
C LEU A 302 22.07 8.49 -19.74
N GLY A 303 21.93 9.75 -20.18
CA GLY A 303 21.67 10.88 -19.29
C GLY A 303 20.38 10.71 -18.50
N ALA A 304 19.31 10.26 -19.15
CA ALA A 304 18.05 9.93 -18.49
C ALA A 304 18.23 8.77 -17.46
N ALA A 305 18.96 7.71 -17.81
CA ALA A 305 19.27 6.63 -16.89
C ALA A 305 20.03 7.14 -15.65
N CYS A 306 20.97 8.06 -15.79
CA CYS A 306 21.68 8.66 -14.65
C CYS A 306 20.72 9.42 -13.71
N VAL A 307 19.77 10.18 -14.27
CA VAL A 307 18.73 10.88 -13.48
C VAL A 307 17.81 9.88 -12.79
N MET A 308 17.40 8.80 -13.47
CA MET A 308 16.61 7.72 -12.88
C MET A 308 17.35 7.06 -11.70
N LEU A 309 18.64 6.77 -11.85
CA LEU A 309 19.47 6.23 -10.77
C LEU A 309 19.54 7.18 -9.59
N PHE A 310 19.72 8.46 -9.83
CA PHE A 310 19.73 9.46 -8.78
C PHE A 310 18.41 9.48 -8.01
N SER A 311 17.27 9.50 -8.73
CA SER A 311 15.94 9.43 -8.12
C SER A 311 15.77 8.16 -7.28
N LEU A 312 16.13 7.00 -7.82
CA LEU A 312 16.02 5.71 -7.13
C LEU A 312 16.80 5.67 -5.79
N TRP A 313 17.97 6.29 -5.72
CA TRP A 313 18.82 6.27 -4.52
C TRP A 313 18.41 7.30 -3.46
N PHE A 314 17.89 8.45 -3.86
CA PHE A 314 17.69 9.59 -2.96
C PHE A 314 16.23 9.92 -2.65
N SER A 315 15.25 9.33 -3.39
CA SER A 315 13.84 9.63 -3.17
C SER A 315 13.26 8.93 -1.93
N LYS A 316 12.87 9.72 -0.93
CA LYS A 316 12.10 9.24 0.22
C LYS A 316 10.64 8.93 -0.12
N LYS A 317 10.10 9.57 -1.16
CA LYS A 317 8.72 9.34 -1.61
C LYS A 317 8.57 7.94 -2.21
N ALA A 318 9.59 7.45 -2.95
CA ALA A 318 9.63 6.09 -3.47
C ALA A 318 9.50 5.00 -2.37
N GLU A 319 10.08 5.24 -1.21
CA GLU A 319 9.97 4.34 -0.06
C GLU A 319 8.53 4.26 0.48
N SER A 320 7.84 5.39 0.55
CA SER A 320 6.43 5.46 0.99
C SER A 320 5.48 4.72 0.05
N VAL A 321 5.68 4.84 -1.27
CA VAL A 321 4.89 4.14 -2.29
C VAL A 321 5.15 2.63 -2.22
N THR A 322 6.42 2.22 -2.14
CA THR A 322 6.81 0.80 -1.99
C THR A 322 6.20 0.18 -0.73
N GLN A 323 6.20 0.89 0.39
CA GLN A 323 5.62 0.41 1.64
C GLN A 323 4.11 0.15 1.51
N THR A 324 3.37 0.99 0.80
CA THR A 324 1.93 0.81 0.58
C THR A 324 1.64 -0.50 -0.16
N GLU A 325 2.35 -0.78 -1.26
CA GLU A 325 2.14 -1.99 -2.06
C GLU A 325 2.57 -3.26 -1.30
N VAL A 326 3.72 -3.22 -0.63
CA VAL A 326 4.21 -4.33 0.20
C VAL A 326 3.21 -4.65 1.32
N THR A 327 2.63 -3.63 1.96
CA THR A 327 1.62 -3.81 3.01
C THR A 327 0.34 -4.46 2.49
N LEU A 328 -0.17 -4.03 1.33
CA LEU A 328 -1.35 -4.63 0.69
C LEU A 328 -1.12 -6.09 0.29
N GLY A 329 0.10 -6.42 -0.14
CA GLY A 329 0.50 -7.76 -0.52
C GLY A 329 0.93 -8.67 0.65
N SER A 330 1.04 -8.17 1.88
CA SER A 330 1.62 -8.93 3.00
C SER A 330 0.75 -10.12 3.44
N GLN A 331 1.39 -11.19 3.94
CA GLN A 331 0.71 -12.39 4.46
C GLN A 331 0.37 -12.26 5.96
N GLY A 332 1.04 -11.36 6.68
CA GLY A 332 0.85 -11.14 8.10
C GLY A 332 -0.37 -10.26 8.43
N GLU A 333 -0.77 -10.25 9.70
CA GLU A 333 -1.71 -9.27 10.24
C GLU A 333 -1.05 -7.89 10.24
N THR A 334 -1.40 -7.07 9.28
CA THR A 334 -1.00 -5.66 9.24
C THR A 334 -2.10 -4.81 9.83
N LEU A 335 -1.70 -3.73 10.54
CA LEU A 335 -2.64 -2.67 10.92
C LEU A 335 -3.35 -2.18 9.67
N GLU A 336 -4.66 -2.41 9.60
CA GLU A 336 -5.46 -2.12 8.41
C GLU A 336 -5.48 -0.62 8.14
N SER A 337 -4.86 -0.22 7.04
CA SER A 337 -4.81 1.18 6.61
C SER A 337 -6.09 1.64 5.90
N PHE A 338 -6.94 0.70 5.49
CA PHE A 338 -8.12 0.98 4.66
C PHE A 338 -9.42 0.60 5.39
N ASN A 339 -10.38 1.51 5.35
CA ASN A 339 -11.72 1.26 5.88
C ASN A 339 -12.54 0.37 4.95
N THR A 340 -13.43 -0.43 5.51
CA THR A 340 -14.35 -1.28 4.73
C THR A 340 -15.26 -0.44 3.84
N SER A 341 -15.42 -0.81 2.56
CA SER A 341 -16.35 -0.18 1.64
C SER A 341 -17.50 -1.13 1.28
N LEU A 342 -18.68 -0.57 0.97
CA LEU A 342 -19.84 -1.35 0.49
C LEU A 342 -19.47 -2.15 -0.77
N VAL A 343 -18.74 -1.53 -1.70
CA VAL A 343 -18.33 -2.15 -2.96
C VAL A 343 -17.43 -3.35 -2.68
N ALA A 344 -16.44 -3.24 -1.76
CA ALA A 344 -15.59 -4.35 -1.38
C ALA A 344 -16.38 -5.53 -0.77
N ARG A 345 -17.39 -5.25 0.06
CA ARG A 345 -18.26 -6.30 0.62
C ARG A 345 -19.01 -7.07 -0.47
N VAL A 346 -19.57 -6.36 -1.45
CA VAL A 346 -20.27 -6.98 -2.59
C VAL A 346 -19.32 -7.86 -3.40
N PHE A 347 -18.10 -7.38 -3.72
CA PHE A 347 -17.10 -8.18 -4.43
C PHE A 347 -16.70 -9.44 -3.66
N VAL A 348 -16.46 -9.35 -2.36
CA VAL A 348 -16.15 -10.51 -1.52
C VAL A 348 -17.32 -11.50 -1.48
N GLN A 349 -18.56 -11.02 -1.38
CA GLN A 349 -19.76 -11.88 -1.41
C GLN A 349 -19.91 -12.61 -2.76
N ILE A 350 -19.67 -11.93 -3.88
CA ILE A 350 -19.69 -12.54 -5.21
C ILE A 350 -18.61 -13.61 -5.32
N ALA A 351 -17.37 -13.30 -4.90
CA ALA A 351 -16.26 -14.25 -4.91
C ALA A 351 -16.53 -15.50 -4.04
N LEU A 352 -17.10 -15.32 -2.86
CA LEU A 352 -17.53 -16.43 -1.98
C LEU A 352 -18.68 -17.22 -2.61
N GLY A 353 -19.62 -16.56 -3.27
CA GLY A 353 -20.73 -17.19 -4.01
C GLY A 353 -20.26 -18.09 -5.14
N ILE A 354 -19.17 -17.72 -5.83
CA ILE A 354 -18.53 -18.54 -6.89
C ILE A 354 -17.68 -19.66 -6.28
N TYR A 355 -16.92 -19.36 -5.22
CA TYR A 355 -16.02 -20.34 -4.58
C TYR A 355 -16.77 -21.51 -3.94
N THR A 356 -17.90 -21.23 -3.28
CA THR A 356 -18.65 -22.24 -2.51
C THR A 356 -19.13 -23.41 -3.38
N PRO A 357 -19.78 -23.20 -4.55
CA PRO A 357 -20.20 -24.31 -5.43
C PRO A 357 -19.01 -25.03 -6.05
N ILE A 358 -17.94 -24.32 -6.45
CA ILE A 358 -16.72 -24.95 -6.99
C ILE A 358 -16.11 -25.91 -5.95
N LYS A 359 -16.03 -25.47 -4.69
CA LYS A 359 -15.55 -26.29 -3.59
C LYS A 359 -16.44 -27.51 -3.33
N ALA A 360 -17.75 -27.40 -3.56
CA ALA A 360 -18.70 -28.52 -3.39
C ALA A 360 -18.56 -29.59 -4.48
N ILE A 361 -18.23 -29.20 -5.71
CA ILE A 361 -18.07 -30.09 -6.87
C ILE A 361 -16.75 -30.92 -6.76
N LEU A 362 -15.72 -30.40 -6.08
CA LEU A 362 -14.45 -31.11 -5.96
C LEU A 362 -14.56 -32.35 -5.06
N PRO A 363 -14.09 -33.54 -5.52
CA PRO A 363 -14.05 -34.76 -4.70
C PRO A 363 -13.33 -34.54 -3.38
N ALA A 364 -13.85 -35.14 -2.29
CA ALA A 364 -13.32 -34.97 -0.93
C ALA A 364 -11.81 -35.29 -0.81
N LYS A 365 -11.34 -36.33 -1.51
CA LYS A 365 -9.91 -36.72 -1.55
C LYS A 365 -9.03 -35.62 -2.18
N LEU A 366 -9.48 -35.04 -3.30
CA LEU A 366 -8.75 -33.96 -4.00
C LEU A 366 -8.75 -32.68 -3.17
N ARG A 367 -9.87 -32.37 -2.54
CA ARG A 367 -9.99 -31.22 -1.61
C ARG A 367 -9.04 -31.34 -0.40
N SER A 368 -8.99 -32.53 0.22
CA SER A 368 -8.07 -32.79 1.32
C SER A 368 -6.60 -32.72 0.90
N PHE A 369 -6.27 -33.25 -0.30
CA PHE A 369 -4.93 -33.21 -0.85
C PHE A 369 -4.47 -31.78 -1.16
N ILE A 370 -5.31 -30.98 -1.83
CA ILE A 370 -5.05 -29.55 -2.07
C ILE A 370 -4.93 -28.81 -0.73
N GLY A 371 -5.87 -29.03 0.20
CA GLY A 371 -5.84 -28.40 1.51
C GLY A 371 -4.50 -28.61 2.24
N LYS A 372 -3.99 -29.84 2.26
CA LYS A 372 -2.69 -30.17 2.87
C LYS A 372 -1.49 -29.43 2.22
N ARG A 373 -1.56 -29.14 0.89
CA ARG A 373 -0.49 -28.42 0.18
C ARG A 373 -0.49 -26.93 0.51
N PHE A 374 -1.67 -26.37 0.77
CA PHE A 374 -1.88 -24.96 1.14
C PHE A 374 -1.98 -24.73 2.65
N GLU A 375 -1.85 -25.80 3.46
CA GLU A 375 -1.85 -25.69 4.90
C GLU A 375 -0.56 -25.02 5.40
N GLN A 376 -0.72 -23.90 6.03
CA GLN A 376 0.37 -23.21 6.73
C GLN A 376 0.53 -23.88 8.09
N LYS A 377 1.50 -24.76 8.23
CA LYS A 377 1.78 -25.40 9.52
C LYS A 377 2.28 -24.37 10.54
N ASN A 378 1.57 -24.29 11.65
CA ASN A 378 1.85 -23.53 12.86
C ASN A 378 1.98 -22.00 12.73
N SER A 379 0.95 -21.32 13.13
CA SER A 379 0.90 -19.86 13.31
C SER A 379 2.09 -19.29 14.10
N PHE A 380 2.69 -20.05 15.03
CA PHE A 380 3.80 -19.60 15.86
C PHE A 380 5.16 -19.54 15.13
N GLU A 381 5.49 -20.49 14.25
CA GLU A 381 6.71 -20.42 13.44
C GLU A 381 6.58 -19.41 12.30
N ILE A 382 5.39 -19.28 11.74
CA ILE A 382 5.06 -18.28 10.71
C ILE A 382 5.14 -16.88 11.29
N VAL A 383 4.66 -16.66 12.52
CA VAL A 383 4.79 -15.36 13.23
C VAL A 383 6.25 -14.99 13.43
N ARG A 384 7.14 -15.94 13.77
CA ARG A 384 8.60 -15.69 13.88
C ARG A 384 9.27 -15.39 12.53
N MET A 385 8.89 -16.06 11.45
CA MET A 385 9.39 -15.76 10.10
C MET A 385 8.83 -14.44 9.55
N HIS A 386 7.56 -14.13 9.81
CA HIS A 386 6.88 -12.95 9.28
C HIS A 386 7.09 -11.67 10.10
N GLU A 387 7.73 -11.72 11.26
CA GLU A 387 8.15 -10.50 11.99
C GLU A 387 9.11 -9.62 11.16
N THR A 388 9.70 -10.17 10.11
CA THR A 388 10.69 -9.48 9.28
C THR A 388 10.35 -9.38 7.80
N GLU A 389 9.52 -10.30 7.25
CA GLU A 389 9.23 -10.40 5.82
C GLU A 389 7.72 -10.25 5.57
N ALA A 390 7.34 -9.49 4.54
CA ALA A 390 5.91 -9.33 4.19
C ALA A 390 5.34 -10.58 3.48
N PHE A 391 6.18 -11.30 2.73
CA PHE A 391 5.87 -12.55 2.04
C PHE A 391 7.14 -13.35 1.72
N ASP A 392 6.98 -14.64 1.41
CA ASP A 392 8.10 -15.54 1.19
C ASP A 392 8.84 -15.32 -0.15
N LEU A 393 10.06 -15.87 -0.24
CA LEU A 393 10.93 -15.75 -1.42
C LEU A 393 10.36 -16.46 -2.66
N LEU A 394 9.58 -17.54 -2.51
CA LEU A 394 8.96 -18.22 -3.64
C LEU A 394 7.97 -17.29 -4.32
N ARG A 395 7.06 -16.69 -3.57
CA ARG A 395 6.09 -15.74 -4.09
C ARG A 395 6.77 -14.51 -4.69
N ALA A 396 7.82 -13.97 -4.04
CA ALA A 396 8.60 -12.88 -4.59
C ALA A 396 9.21 -13.24 -5.95
N SER A 397 9.79 -14.44 -6.08
CA SER A 397 10.36 -14.93 -7.34
C SER A 397 9.30 -15.07 -8.43
N VAL A 398 8.13 -15.64 -8.10
CA VAL A 398 7.01 -15.81 -9.04
C VAL A 398 6.47 -14.44 -9.49
N ASN A 399 6.27 -13.49 -8.57
CA ASN A 399 5.82 -12.13 -8.90
C ASN A 399 6.72 -11.47 -9.93
N ILE A 400 8.02 -11.47 -9.67
CA ILE A 400 9.01 -10.81 -10.54
C ILE A 400 9.03 -11.46 -11.93
N GLN A 401 8.99 -12.78 -12.00
CA GLN A 401 9.07 -13.50 -13.27
C GLN A 401 7.84 -13.27 -14.14
N ILE A 402 6.65 -13.36 -13.56
CA ILE A 402 5.41 -13.10 -14.30
C ILE A 402 5.38 -11.66 -14.77
N SER A 403 5.68 -10.72 -13.90
CA SER A 403 5.66 -9.30 -14.23
C SER A 403 6.67 -8.96 -15.33
N SER A 404 7.92 -9.43 -15.21
CA SER A 404 8.95 -9.24 -16.24
C SER A 404 8.51 -9.83 -17.59
N ALA A 405 8.00 -11.04 -17.61
CA ALA A 405 7.56 -11.69 -18.83
C ALA A 405 6.42 -10.92 -19.53
N LEU A 406 5.39 -10.51 -18.77
CA LEU A 406 4.25 -9.77 -19.32
C LEU A 406 4.66 -8.40 -19.87
N ILE A 407 5.49 -7.65 -19.14
CA ILE A 407 5.95 -6.32 -19.57
C ILE A 407 6.84 -6.45 -20.82
N LEU A 408 7.78 -7.39 -20.82
CA LEU A 408 8.65 -7.59 -21.97
C LEU A 408 7.89 -8.06 -23.21
N VAL A 409 6.87 -8.92 -23.06
CA VAL A 409 5.95 -9.28 -24.16
C VAL A 409 5.26 -8.02 -24.70
N GLY A 410 4.71 -7.17 -23.85
CA GLY A 410 4.10 -5.90 -24.27
C GLY A 410 5.08 -5.02 -25.03
N THR A 411 6.30 -4.85 -24.54
CA THR A 411 7.36 -4.09 -25.20
C THR A 411 7.74 -4.65 -26.56
N LEU A 412 7.79 -5.99 -26.70
CA LEU A 412 8.08 -6.66 -27.97
C LEU A 412 7.03 -6.36 -29.06
N TYR A 413 5.77 -6.18 -28.67
CA TYR A 413 4.68 -5.79 -29.57
C TYR A 413 4.50 -4.27 -29.67
N LYS A 414 5.41 -3.47 -29.08
CA LYS A 414 5.34 -2.00 -29.00
C LYS A 414 4.00 -1.51 -28.40
N LEU A 415 3.45 -2.26 -27.48
CA LEU A 415 2.27 -1.89 -26.73
C LEU A 415 2.72 -1.21 -25.43
N PRO A 416 2.42 0.09 -25.25
CA PRO A 416 2.70 0.76 -23.98
C PRO A 416 1.77 0.22 -22.91
N LEU A 417 2.29 -0.72 -22.10
CA LEU A 417 1.58 -1.28 -20.95
C LEU A 417 1.91 -0.47 -19.71
N SER A 418 0.97 -0.43 -18.77
CA SER A 418 1.27 0.09 -17.45
C SER A 418 2.03 -0.94 -16.63
N THR A 419 3.31 -0.70 -16.39
CA THR A 419 4.15 -1.58 -15.57
C THR A 419 3.62 -1.65 -14.13
N THR A 420 3.14 -0.52 -13.58
CA THR A 420 2.49 -0.45 -12.26
C THR A 420 1.26 -1.34 -12.17
N PHE A 421 0.39 -1.31 -13.19
CA PHE A 421 -0.81 -2.15 -13.18
C PHE A 421 -0.47 -3.63 -13.26
N VAL A 422 0.50 -3.99 -14.11
CA VAL A 422 0.92 -5.39 -14.27
C VAL A 422 1.54 -5.91 -12.97
N THR A 423 2.52 -5.22 -12.41
CA THR A 423 3.22 -5.67 -11.20
C THR A 423 2.31 -5.74 -9.98
N PHE A 424 1.48 -4.73 -9.78
CA PHE A 424 0.50 -4.70 -8.71
C PHE A 424 -0.53 -5.84 -8.82
N MET A 425 -1.09 -6.04 -10.00
CA MET A 425 -2.12 -7.07 -10.20
C MET A 425 -1.55 -8.50 -10.12
N VAL A 426 -0.33 -8.73 -10.58
CA VAL A 426 0.38 -10.00 -10.34
C VAL A 426 0.56 -10.22 -8.83
N ALA A 427 1.06 -9.22 -8.10
CA ALA A 427 1.26 -9.31 -6.66
C ALA A 427 -0.07 -9.56 -5.90
N MET A 428 -1.17 -8.97 -6.34
CA MET A 428 -2.50 -9.20 -5.76
C MET A 428 -3.03 -10.61 -6.08
N GLY A 429 -2.85 -11.09 -7.32
CA GLY A 429 -3.24 -12.44 -7.73
C GLY A 429 -2.49 -13.53 -6.96
N THR A 430 -1.17 -13.39 -6.82
CA THR A 430 -0.35 -14.32 -6.03
C THR A 430 -0.68 -14.26 -4.53
N SER A 431 -0.98 -13.06 -4.00
CA SER A 431 -1.42 -12.83 -2.63
C SER A 431 -2.73 -13.54 -2.31
N LEU A 432 -3.70 -13.46 -3.23
CA LEU A 432 -4.97 -14.15 -3.11
C LEU A 432 -4.79 -15.66 -3.04
N THR A 433 -3.95 -16.21 -3.92
CA THR A 433 -3.67 -17.66 -3.99
C THR A 433 -3.00 -18.17 -2.71
N ASP A 434 -2.11 -17.41 -2.12
CA ASP A 434 -1.41 -17.78 -0.88
C ASP A 434 -2.28 -17.60 0.39
N GLY A 435 -3.57 -17.27 0.24
CA GLY A 435 -4.49 -17.14 1.35
C GLY A 435 -4.26 -15.90 2.23
N ALA A 436 -3.51 -14.91 1.73
CA ALA A 436 -3.29 -13.65 2.44
C ALA A 436 -4.59 -12.84 2.63
N TRP A 437 -5.66 -13.21 1.92
CA TRP A 437 -6.99 -12.62 2.02
C TRP A 437 -7.91 -13.51 2.87
N ASN A 438 -7.60 -13.65 4.16
CA ASN A 438 -8.43 -14.42 5.11
C ASN A 438 -9.83 -13.81 5.25
N LYS A 439 -10.82 -14.62 5.67
CA LYS A 439 -12.22 -14.18 5.77
C LYS A 439 -12.44 -12.91 6.58
N GLU A 440 -11.66 -12.70 7.63
CA GLU A 440 -11.77 -11.53 8.51
C GLU A 440 -11.21 -10.25 7.87
N ASN A 441 -10.08 -10.34 7.16
CA ASN A 441 -9.39 -9.18 6.58
C ASN A 441 -9.68 -8.99 5.07
N SER A 442 -10.40 -9.92 4.44
CA SER A 442 -10.64 -9.89 2.99
C SER A 442 -11.33 -8.61 2.53
N VAL A 443 -12.32 -8.13 3.28
CA VAL A 443 -13.08 -6.91 2.90
C VAL A 443 -12.18 -5.67 2.93
N ASN A 444 -11.30 -5.54 3.92
CA ASN A 444 -10.39 -4.40 4.05
C ASN A 444 -9.32 -4.42 2.96
N ARG A 445 -8.76 -5.60 2.64
CA ARG A 445 -7.78 -5.76 1.56
C ARG A 445 -8.40 -5.52 0.19
N VAL A 446 -9.58 -6.08 -0.08
CA VAL A 446 -10.32 -5.77 -1.31
C VAL A 446 -10.65 -4.29 -1.38
N SER A 447 -11.03 -3.64 -0.26
CA SER A 447 -11.24 -2.19 -0.22
C SER A 447 -9.96 -1.42 -0.56
N GLY A 448 -8.79 -1.84 -0.05
CA GLY A 448 -7.50 -1.25 -0.38
C GLY A 448 -7.16 -1.39 -1.87
N VAL A 449 -7.30 -2.60 -2.43
CA VAL A 449 -7.07 -2.86 -3.86
C VAL A 449 -8.02 -2.03 -4.73
N LEU A 450 -9.32 -1.99 -4.39
CA LEU A 450 -10.30 -1.17 -5.12
C LEU A 450 -10.02 0.33 -5.00
N THR A 451 -9.45 0.79 -3.88
CA THR A 451 -9.04 2.19 -3.72
C THR A 451 -7.88 2.52 -4.67
N VAL A 452 -6.88 1.64 -4.78
CA VAL A 452 -5.76 1.81 -5.72
C VAL A 452 -6.25 1.75 -7.16
N VAL A 453 -7.02 0.72 -7.53
CA VAL A 453 -7.60 0.59 -8.90
C VAL A 453 -8.52 1.75 -9.23
N GLY A 454 -9.38 2.17 -8.30
CA GLY A 454 -10.21 3.37 -8.45
C GLY A 454 -9.36 4.63 -8.65
N GLY A 455 -8.26 4.76 -7.91
CA GLY A 455 -7.27 5.82 -8.10
C GLY A 455 -6.73 5.90 -9.53
N TRP A 456 -6.49 4.75 -10.17
CA TRP A 456 -6.02 4.71 -11.55
C TRP A 456 -7.02 5.30 -12.56
N PHE A 457 -8.33 5.00 -12.41
CA PHE A 457 -9.36 5.62 -13.23
C PHE A 457 -9.48 7.13 -12.98
N PHE A 458 -9.35 7.55 -11.71
CA PHE A 458 -9.31 8.97 -11.38
C PHE A 458 -8.08 9.65 -11.97
N THR A 459 -6.92 8.99 -11.99
CA THR A 459 -5.72 9.52 -12.65
C THR A 459 -5.99 9.85 -14.10
N ALA A 460 -6.58 8.92 -14.87
CA ALA A 460 -6.88 9.12 -16.28
C ALA A 460 -7.80 10.35 -16.50
N ILE A 461 -8.87 10.47 -15.71
CA ILE A 461 -9.83 11.59 -15.82
C ILE A 461 -9.17 12.91 -15.45
N ILE A 462 -8.45 12.95 -14.31
CA ILE A 462 -7.81 14.17 -13.81
C ILE A 462 -6.68 14.60 -14.76
N ALA A 463 -5.86 13.66 -15.22
CA ALA A 463 -4.78 13.88 -16.16
C ALA A 463 -5.30 14.54 -17.45
N SER A 464 -6.33 13.93 -18.06
CA SER A 464 -6.96 14.46 -19.28
C SER A 464 -7.56 15.85 -19.06
N ALA A 465 -8.33 16.03 -17.99
CA ALA A 465 -8.99 17.30 -17.70
C ALA A 465 -7.98 18.43 -17.40
N THR A 466 -6.94 18.13 -16.59
CA THR A 466 -5.95 19.13 -16.19
C THR A 466 -5.06 19.51 -17.39
N ALA A 467 -4.57 18.52 -18.15
CA ALA A 467 -3.76 18.79 -19.35
C ALA A 467 -4.58 19.55 -20.42
N GLY A 468 -5.86 19.20 -20.58
CA GLY A 468 -6.76 19.95 -21.47
C GLY A 468 -6.99 21.39 -21.03
N LEU A 469 -7.17 21.63 -19.72
CA LEU A 469 -7.32 22.97 -19.16
C LEU A 469 -6.04 23.80 -19.35
N ILE A 470 -4.89 23.25 -18.98
CA ILE A 470 -3.58 23.92 -19.14
C ILE A 470 -3.29 24.19 -20.62
N GLY A 471 -3.56 23.20 -21.51
CA GLY A 471 -3.41 23.35 -22.95
C GLY A 471 -4.31 24.46 -23.52
N SER A 472 -5.56 24.55 -23.05
CA SER A 472 -6.48 25.61 -23.43
C SER A 472 -5.98 27.00 -22.99
N ILE A 473 -5.48 27.12 -21.76
CA ILE A 473 -4.90 28.38 -21.25
C ILE A 473 -3.69 28.80 -22.08
N LEU A 474 -2.79 27.85 -22.37
CA LEU A 474 -1.61 28.11 -23.20
C LEU A 474 -1.97 28.53 -24.62
N TYR A 475 -2.98 27.88 -25.22
CA TYR A 475 -3.43 28.22 -26.58
C TYR A 475 -4.06 29.60 -26.66
N ILE A 476 -4.90 29.99 -25.65
CA ILE A 476 -5.58 31.28 -25.66
C ILE A 476 -4.67 32.45 -25.29
N PHE A 477 -3.83 32.28 -24.24
CA PHE A 477 -3.02 33.37 -23.69
C PHE A 477 -1.57 33.34 -24.15
N GLY A 478 -1.15 32.32 -24.90
CA GLY A 478 0.19 32.18 -25.43
C GLY A 478 1.30 32.12 -24.38
N PHE A 479 2.49 32.62 -24.76
CA PHE A 479 3.67 32.56 -23.87
C PHE A 479 3.54 33.35 -22.57
N SER A 480 2.64 34.31 -22.47
CA SER A 480 2.41 35.09 -21.24
C SER A 480 1.92 34.23 -20.08
N SER A 481 1.17 33.15 -20.36
CA SER A 481 0.65 32.22 -19.36
C SER A 481 1.69 31.21 -18.86
N VAL A 482 2.77 30.97 -19.60
CA VAL A 482 3.78 29.95 -19.27
C VAL A 482 4.42 30.22 -17.91
N ILE A 483 4.83 31.48 -17.64
CA ILE A 483 5.52 31.85 -16.39
C ILE A 483 4.58 31.62 -15.21
N VAL A 484 3.32 32.01 -15.34
CA VAL A 484 2.31 31.86 -14.27
C VAL A 484 2.07 30.38 -13.98
N LEU A 485 1.88 29.55 -15.02
CA LEU A 485 1.65 28.12 -14.87
C LEU A 485 2.83 27.39 -14.25
N VAL A 486 4.06 27.73 -14.65
CA VAL A 486 5.28 27.17 -14.05
C VAL A 486 5.41 27.56 -12.58
N LEU A 487 5.11 28.83 -12.22
CA LEU A 487 5.13 29.26 -10.82
C LEU A 487 4.06 28.56 -9.98
N VAL A 488 2.86 28.36 -10.54
CA VAL A 488 1.78 27.59 -9.87
C VAL A 488 2.23 26.15 -9.65
N ALA A 489 2.79 25.48 -10.66
CA ALA A 489 3.30 24.12 -10.53
C ALA A 489 4.40 24.03 -9.47
N ALA A 490 5.37 24.94 -9.47
CA ALA A 490 6.44 25.00 -8.48
C ALA A 490 5.88 25.19 -7.04
N LEU A 491 4.88 26.06 -6.89
CA LEU A 491 4.19 26.27 -5.61
C LEU A 491 3.48 25.00 -5.11
N LEU A 492 2.78 24.30 -6.02
CA LEU A 492 2.08 23.03 -5.68
C LEU A 492 3.08 21.96 -5.23
N ILE A 493 4.18 21.77 -5.96
CA ILE A 493 5.24 20.81 -5.59
C ILE A 493 5.84 21.16 -4.22
N PHE A 494 6.07 22.43 -3.95
CA PHE A 494 6.56 22.88 -2.63
C PHE A 494 5.57 22.57 -1.50
N LEU A 495 4.28 22.83 -1.73
CA LEU A 495 3.22 22.51 -0.76
C LEU A 495 3.10 20.99 -0.51
N PHE A 496 3.15 20.19 -1.57
CA PHE A 496 3.12 18.74 -1.47
C PHE A 496 4.34 18.20 -0.71
N GLY A 497 5.52 18.77 -0.93
CA GLY A 497 6.73 18.43 -0.18
C GLY A 497 6.57 18.67 1.33
N ARG A 498 5.93 19.77 1.73
CA ARG A 498 5.62 20.05 3.14
C ARG A 498 4.61 19.05 3.74
N ILE A 499 3.57 18.70 2.97
CA ILE A 499 2.56 17.73 3.39
C ILE A 499 3.20 16.34 3.56
N HIS A 500 4.02 15.92 2.60
CA HIS A 500 4.74 14.65 2.68
C HIS A 500 5.64 14.57 3.90
N LYS A 501 6.46 15.61 4.16
CA LYS A 501 7.35 15.68 5.33
C LYS A 501 6.57 15.52 6.63
N LYS A 502 5.46 16.23 6.79
CA LYS A 502 4.61 16.13 7.99
C LYS A 502 3.97 14.74 8.16
N ARG A 503 3.59 14.09 7.06
CA ARG A 503 3.07 12.72 7.10
C ARG A 503 4.16 11.72 7.48
N GLN A 504 5.36 11.87 6.91
CA GLN A 504 6.49 10.99 7.19
C GLN A 504 6.94 11.10 8.64
N GLU A 505 7.07 12.30 9.18
CA GLU A 505 7.40 12.53 10.59
C GLU A 505 6.38 11.85 11.52
N ALA A 506 5.07 11.95 11.21
CA ALA A 506 4.03 11.28 11.98
C ALA A 506 4.08 9.75 11.85
N TYR A 507 4.46 9.23 10.70
CA TYR A 507 4.64 7.79 10.47
C TYR A 507 5.85 7.26 11.22
N ASP A 508 7.00 7.95 11.11
CA ASP A 508 8.25 7.57 11.77
C ASP A 508 8.10 7.59 13.30
N GLU A 509 7.41 8.61 13.84
CA GLU A 509 7.10 8.69 15.27
C GLU A 509 6.23 7.51 15.75
N ASN A 510 5.21 7.13 14.96
CA ASN A 510 4.37 5.97 15.28
C ASN A 510 5.16 4.65 15.19
N LEU A 511 6.02 4.51 14.17
CA LEU A 511 6.86 3.33 13.99
C LEU A 511 7.88 3.19 15.13
N GLU A 512 8.53 4.28 15.55
CA GLU A 512 9.46 4.29 16.66
C GLU A 512 8.76 3.93 17.98
N LYS A 513 7.53 4.44 18.19
CA LYS A 513 6.68 4.05 19.32
C LYS A 513 6.38 2.56 19.32
N LEU A 514 6.04 1.97 18.17
CA LEU A 514 5.77 0.52 18.04
C LEU A 514 7.03 -0.32 18.26
N ILE A 515 8.17 0.09 17.72
CA ILE A 515 9.45 -0.61 17.94
C ILE A 515 9.84 -0.55 19.43
N THR A 516 9.63 0.58 20.08
CA THR A 516 9.91 0.75 21.51
C THR A 516 8.99 -0.13 22.37
N LEU A 517 7.71 -0.24 22.01
CA LEU A 517 6.76 -1.11 22.70
C LEU A 517 7.11 -2.61 22.51
N ARG A 518 7.58 -3.00 21.32
CA ARG A 518 8.05 -4.38 21.07
C ARG A 518 9.32 -4.74 21.87
N LYS A 519 10.18 -3.77 22.10
CA LYS A 519 11.39 -3.97 22.94
C LYS A 519 11.08 -4.02 24.43
N HIS A 520 9.99 -3.39 24.86
CA HIS A 520 9.57 -3.25 26.26
C HIS A 520 8.12 -3.71 26.45
N PRO A 521 7.84 -5.03 26.44
CA PRO A 521 6.49 -5.58 26.51
C PRO A 521 5.74 -5.15 27.76
N GLU A 522 6.45 -4.96 28.89
CA GLU A 522 5.91 -4.43 30.13
C GLU A 522 5.29 -3.03 29.97
N ARG A 523 5.90 -2.18 29.13
CA ARG A 523 5.37 -0.85 28.81
C ARG A 523 4.15 -0.92 27.92
N ALA A 524 4.08 -1.90 27.01
CA ALA A 524 2.94 -2.07 26.13
C ALA A 524 1.69 -2.50 26.91
N LEU A 525 1.79 -3.43 27.86
CA LEU A 525 0.69 -3.81 28.74
C LEU A 525 0.17 -2.62 29.56
N SER A 526 1.08 -1.92 30.25
CA SER A 526 0.73 -0.73 31.04
C SER A 526 0.06 0.35 30.16
N ARG A 527 0.55 0.54 28.94
CA ARG A 527 -0.03 1.51 28.00
C ARG A 527 -1.41 1.10 27.50
N THR A 528 -1.67 -0.20 27.29
CA THR A 528 -3.00 -0.70 26.90
C THR A 528 -4.02 -0.30 27.96
N ILE A 529 -3.80 -0.64 29.23
CA ILE A 529 -4.71 -0.28 30.32
C ILE A 529 -4.83 1.24 30.46
N SER A 530 -3.71 1.98 30.49
CA SER A 530 -3.75 3.45 30.60
C SER A 530 -4.52 4.11 29.44
N SER A 531 -4.40 3.59 28.22
CA SER A 531 -5.16 4.07 27.07
C SER A 531 -6.66 3.77 27.20
N MET A 532 -7.03 2.60 27.73
CA MET A 532 -8.42 2.25 27.99
C MET A 532 -9.06 3.18 29.04
N LEU A 533 -8.37 3.42 30.15
CA LEU A 533 -8.84 4.35 31.20
C LEU A 533 -8.93 5.79 30.67
N ALA A 534 -7.94 6.23 29.85
CA ALA A 534 -8.00 7.54 29.22
C ALA A 534 -9.17 7.69 28.23
N SER A 535 -9.55 6.60 27.54
CA SER A 535 -10.70 6.58 26.61
C SER A 535 -12.01 6.88 27.34
N LEU A 536 -12.19 6.44 28.58
CA LEU A 536 -13.38 6.74 29.39
C LEU A 536 -13.56 8.23 29.62
N ASN A 537 -12.47 8.97 29.86
CA ASN A 537 -12.53 10.42 30.03
C ASN A 537 -12.95 11.15 28.74
N VAL A 538 -12.55 10.64 27.57
CA VAL A 538 -12.97 11.20 26.28
C VAL A 538 -14.44 10.81 26.01
N ALA A 539 -14.85 9.57 26.29
CA ALA A 539 -16.22 9.10 26.17
C ALA A 539 -17.17 9.91 27.07
N ARG A 540 -16.76 10.22 28.31
CA ARG A 540 -17.50 11.08 29.25
C ARG A 540 -17.77 12.46 28.65
N LYS A 541 -16.74 13.09 28.06
CA LYS A 541 -16.89 14.40 27.40
C LYS A 541 -17.82 14.29 26.17
N ALA A 542 -17.69 13.23 25.38
CA ALA A 542 -18.52 12.99 24.20
C ALA A 542 -20.00 12.81 24.59
N LEU A 543 -20.27 11.99 25.61
CA LEU A 543 -21.62 11.72 26.12
C LEU A 543 -22.26 13.02 26.69
N ASN A 544 -21.51 13.78 27.47
CA ASN A 544 -21.98 15.07 27.99
C ASN A 544 -22.35 16.04 26.86
N ASN A 545 -21.50 16.15 25.83
CA ASN A 545 -21.74 17.03 24.71
C ASN A 545 -22.97 16.61 23.87
N VAL A 546 -23.12 15.31 23.57
CA VAL A 546 -24.24 14.83 22.75
C VAL A 546 -25.57 14.99 23.48
N CYS A 547 -25.64 14.64 24.77
CA CYS A 547 -26.87 14.83 25.56
C CYS A 547 -27.19 16.31 25.75
N ALA A 548 -26.18 17.18 26.00
CA ALA A 548 -26.40 18.62 26.06
C ALA A 548 -26.84 19.19 24.69
N GLY A 549 -26.33 18.63 23.59
CA GLY A 549 -26.78 18.98 22.24
C GLY A 549 -28.23 18.61 22.01
N TYR A 550 -28.66 17.41 22.45
CA TYR A 550 -30.03 16.93 22.39
C TYR A 550 -30.98 17.81 23.23
N ILE A 551 -30.66 18.03 24.52
CA ILE A 551 -31.50 18.79 25.45
C ILE A 551 -31.67 20.25 25.06
N ASN A 552 -30.59 20.89 24.57
CA ASN A 552 -30.53 22.32 24.28
C ASN A 552 -30.66 22.71 22.81
N GLY A 553 -30.75 21.74 21.90
CA GLY A 553 -30.84 21.97 20.46
C GLY A 553 -29.61 22.61 19.80
N LYS A 554 -28.42 22.53 20.43
CA LYS A 554 -27.20 23.25 19.96
C LYS A 554 -26.36 22.39 19.00
N LYS A 555 -26.38 22.70 17.69
CA LYS A 555 -25.59 22.04 16.64
C LYS A 555 -24.06 22.02 16.90
N LYS A 556 -23.53 23.03 17.63
CA LYS A 556 -22.10 23.10 17.99
C LYS A 556 -21.66 21.89 18.81
N ASN A 557 -22.49 21.41 19.73
CA ASN A 557 -22.19 20.26 20.59
C ASN A 557 -22.05 18.97 19.77
N PHE A 558 -22.81 18.79 18.70
CA PHE A 558 -22.72 17.63 17.83
C PHE A 558 -21.41 17.59 17.04
N LYS A 559 -20.95 18.73 16.50
CA LYS A 559 -19.63 18.80 15.85
C LYS A 559 -18.49 18.47 16.80
N GLN A 560 -18.58 18.93 18.06
CA GLN A 560 -17.59 18.61 19.09
C GLN A 560 -17.62 17.11 19.44
N THR A 561 -18.81 16.52 19.60
CA THR A 561 -18.97 15.08 19.82
C THR A 561 -18.37 14.27 18.68
N GLN A 562 -18.64 14.65 17.42
CA GLN A 562 -18.10 13.96 16.25
C GLN A 562 -16.56 13.95 16.23
N LYS A 563 -15.92 15.03 16.69
CA LYS A 563 -14.47 15.08 16.83
C LYS A 563 -13.98 14.10 17.93
N LEU A 564 -14.60 14.14 19.11
CA LEU A 564 -14.25 13.26 20.23
C LEU A 564 -14.44 11.77 19.87
N LEU A 565 -15.48 11.41 19.10
CA LEU A 565 -15.69 10.04 18.65
C LEU A 565 -14.60 9.57 17.67
N LYS A 566 -14.06 10.45 16.84
CA LYS A 566 -12.88 10.14 15.99
C LYS A 566 -11.64 9.90 16.87
N ASP A 567 -11.46 10.69 17.90
CA ASP A 567 -10.34 10.52 18.85
C ASP A 567 -10.48 9.18 19.61
N LEU A 568 -11.69 8.82 20.05
CA LEU A 568 -11.98 7.52 20.70
C LEU A 568 -11.64 6.33 19.78
N LYS A 569 -12.05 6.40 18.51
CA LYS A 569 -11.70 5.35 17.53
C LYS A 569 -10.18 5.18 17.40
N LYS A 570 -9.43 6.28 17.33
CA LYS A 570 -7.97 6.25 17.28
C LYS A 570 -7.34 5.68 18.55
N MET A 571 -7.89 6.02 19.73
CA MET A 571 -7.41 5.47 21.00
C MET A 571 -7.66 3.96 21.09
N ARG A 572 -8.81 3.48 20.64
CA ARG A 572 -9.11 2.05 20.53
C ARG A 572 -8.10 1.32 19.64
N GLU A 573 -7.87 1.83 18.44
CA GLU A 573 -6.89 1.26 17.50
C GLU A 573 -5.49 1.19 18.12
N ASN A 574 -5.08 2.21 18.86
CA ASN A 574 -3.82 2.25 19.59
C ASN A 574 -3.78 1.22 20.73
N SER A 575 -4.85 1.07 21.51
CA SER A 575 -4.93 0.10 22.60
C SER A 575 -4.86 -1.33 22.06
N LEU A 576 -5.63 -1.64 21.03
CA LEU A 576 -5.63 -2.93 20.36
C LEU A 576 -4.28 -3.28 19.75
N SER A 577 -3.66 -2.34 19.01
CA SER A 577 -2.35 -2.55 18.41
C SER A 577 -1.23 -2.73 19.44
N SER A 578 -1.28 -1.98 20.53
CA SER A 578 -0.34 -2.13 21.65
C SER A 578 -0.47 -3.51 22.29
N PHE A 579 -1.69 -3.99 22.52
CA PHE A 579 -1.96 -5.29 23.08
C PHE A 579 -1.54 -6.43 22.14
N LEU A 580 -1.97 -6.40 20.86
CA LEU A 580 -1.62 -7.42 19.87
C LEU A 580 -0.11 -7.49 19.63
N SER A 581 0.63 -6.38 19.78
CA SER A 581 2.08 -6.37 19.62
C SER A 581 2.84 -7.26 20.61
N ILE A 582 2.23 -7.57 21.74
CA ILE A 582 2.79 -8.42 22.79
C ILE A 582 2.09 -9.77 22.90
N ALA A 583 0.79 -9.85 22.59
CA ALA A 583 0.02 -11.07 22.73
C ALA A 583 0.65 -12.25 21.99
N ASN A 584 1.05 -12.04 20.74
CA ASN A 584 1.60 -13.08 19.87
C ASN A 584 3.04 -13.52 20.24
N LYS A 585 3.77 -12.79 21.07
CA LYS A 585 5.19 -13.06 21.33
C LYS A 585 5.52 -13.46 22.75
N TYR A 586 4.79 -12.93 23.71
CA TYR A 586 5.15 -13.01 25.13
C TYR A 586 4.08 -13.69 25.98
N LEU A 587 2.89 -13.97 25.42
CA LEU A 587 1.81 -14.64 26.15
C LEU A 587 1.85 -16.14 25.81
N GLU A 588 1.79 -16.98 26.85
CA GLU A 588 1.77 -18.43 26.74
C GLU A 588 0.34 -18.93 26.64
N GLU A 589 0.12 -20.20 26.29
CA GLU A 589 -1.24 -20.78 26.21
C GLU A 589 -2.01 -20.68 27.53
N GLU A 590 -1.30 -20.73 28.66
CA GLU A 590 -1.87 -20.57 30.00
C GLU A 590 -2.44 -19.17 30.26
N ASP A 591 -2.00 -18.15 29.50
CA ASP A 591 -2.48 -16.77 29.61
C ASP A 591 -3.83 -16.53 28.90
N LEU A 592 -4.34 -17.46 28.11
CA LEU A 592 -5.55 -17.28 27.28
C LEU A 592 -6.78 -16.87 28.11
N SER A 593 -6.98 -17.48 29.29
CA SER A 593 -8.08 -17.11 30.18
C SER A 593 -7.98 -15.69 30.74
N SER A 594 -6.77 -15.15 30.83
CA SER A 594 -6.48 -13.80 31.33
C SER A 594 -6.44 -12.74 30.23
N ILE A 595 -6.28 -13.16 28.98
CA ILE A 595 -6.35 -12.29 27.80
C ILE A 595 -7.80 -11.90 27.50
N HIS A 596 -8.73 -12.80 27.71
CA HIS A 596 -10.16 -12.58 27.45
C HIS A 596 -10.69 -11.31 28.13
N PRO A 597 -10.47 -11.04 29.43
CA PRO A 597 -10.92 -9.81 30.08
C PRO A 597 -10.40 -8.53 29.46
N ILE A 598 -9.16 -8.52 28.97
CA ILE A 598 -8.59 -7.34 28.27
C ILE A 598 -9.29 -7.11 26.93
N THR A 599 -9.53 -8.20 26.19
CA THR A 599 -10.21 -8.12 24.90
C THR A 599 -11.65 -7.67 25.05
N GLU A 600 -12.39 -8.24 26.03
CA GLU A 600 -13.77 -7.84 26.33
C GLU A 600 -13.84 -6.40 26.83
N SER A 601 -12.86 -5.94 27.62
CA SER A 601 -12.78 -4.54 28.02
C SER A 601 -12.69 -3.60 26.82
N ILE A 602 -11.90 -3.96 25.80
CA ILE A 602 -11.82 -3.19 24.55
C ILE A 602 -13.16 -3.22 23.80
N ASN A 603 -13.82 -4.37 23.76
CA ASN A 603 -15.13 -4.54 23.11
C ASN A 603 -16.21 -3.71 23.80
N HIS A 604 -16.25 -3.67 25.14
CA HIS A 604 -17.21 -2.84 25.88
C HIS A 604 -16.99 -1.34 25.62
N LEU A 605 -15.73 -0.89 25.54
CA LEU A 605 -15.42 0.51 25.16
C LEU A 605 -15.88 0.83 23.73
N ASP A 606 -15.81 -0.14 22.82
CA ASP A 606 -16.28 0.02 21.46
C ASP A 606 -17.81 0.15 21.40
N ARG A 607 -18.54 -0.71 22.13
CA ARG A 607 -19.99 -0.63 22.25
C ARG A 607 -20.43 0.70 22.85
N ILE A 608 -19.77 1.18 23.91
CA ILE A 608 -20.04 2.50 24.48
C ILE A 608 -19.84 3.62 23.45
N THR A 609 -18.78 3.52 22.66
CA THR A 609 -18.51 4.50 21.59
C THR A 609 -19.58 4.46 20.50
N GLU A 610 -20.05 3.29 20.11
CA GLU A 610 -21.12 3.08 19.14
C GLU A 610 -22.47 3.63 19.65
N SER A 611 -22.81 3.36 20.92
CA SER A 611 -24.01 3.92 21.53
C SER A 611 -23.99 5.45 21.57
N ILE A 612 -22.85 6.08 21.88
CA ILE A 612 -22.72 7.54 21.80
C ILE A 612 -22.88 8.04 20.35
N TRP A 613 -22.39 7.28 19.36
CA TRP A 613 -22.57 7.60 17.95
C TRP A 613 -24.04 7.52 17.53
N ASN A 614 -24.77 6.50 17.99
CA ASN A 614 -26.20 6.32 17.71
C ASN A 614 -27.04 7.44 18.33
N ILE A 615 -26.73 7.86 19.58
CA ILE A 615 -27.33 9.03 20.20
C ILE A 615 -27.07 10.30 19.35
N LEU A 616 -25.83 10.49 18.86
CA LEU A 616 -25.47 11.62 18.02
C LEU A 616 -26.27 11.64 16.72
N ARG A 617 -26.37 10.50 16.04
CA ARG A 617 -27.10 10.32 14.77
C ARG A 617 -28.59 10.61 14.96
N THR A 618 -29.18 10.02 15.99
CA THR A 618 -30.62 10.18 16.30
C THR A 618 -30.91 11.62 16.70
N SER A 619 -30.10 12.22 17.54
CA SER A 619 -30.27 13.61 18.00
C SER A 619 -30.09 14.61 16.85
N SER A 620 -29.14 14.40 15.95
CA SER A 620 -28.91 15.32 14.82
C SER A 620 -30.07 15.30 13.82
N ASN A 621 -30.68 14.13 13.59
CA ASN A 621 -31.85 13.97 12.73
C ASN A 621 -33.12 14.57 13.39
N GLY A 622 -33.25 14.47 14.71
CA GLY A 622 -34.37 15.04 15.49
C GLY A 622 -34.40 16.56 15.44
N ILE A 623 -33.26 17.22 15.58
CA ILE A 623 -33.18 18.71 15.53
C ILE A 623 -33.55 19.27 14.15
N SER A 624 -33.20 18.58 13.08
CA SER A 624 -33.61 18.98 11.72
C SER A 624 -35.13 18.93 11.53
N SER A 625 -35.85 18.24 12.40
CA SER A 625 -37.31 18.06 12.35
C SER A 625 -38.08 18.89 13.39
N PHE A 626 -37.43 19.84 14.09
CA PHE A 626 -38.05 20.71 15.13
C PHE A 626 -38.82 19.95 16.21
N HIS A 627 -38.21 18.89 16.79
CA HIS A 627 -38.83 18.13 17.86
C HIS A 627 -38.74 18.90 19.17
N GLU A 628 -39.92 19.22 19.77
CA GLU A 628 -39.99 19.71 21.15
C GLU A 628 -39.90 18.58 22.13
N ILE A 629 -39.00 18.69 23.11
CA ILE A 629 -38.73 17.70 24.15
C ILE A 629 -39.35 18.20 25.44
N SER A 630 -40.17 17.38 26.11
CA SER A 630 -40.83 17.73 27.37
C SER A 630 -39.83 17.91 28.53
N LYS A 631 -40.26 18.54 29.61
CA LYS A 631 -39.39 18.74 30.78
C LYS A 631 -38.99 17.42 31.42
N ASP A 632 -39.94 16.46 31.52
CA ASP A 632 -39.71 15.16 32.09
C ASP A 632 -38.74 14.31 31.26
N GLU A 633 -38.88 14.32 29.92
CA GLU A 633 -37.94 13.67 28.99
C GLU A 633 -36.51 14.19 29.16
N LYS A 634 -36.35 15.51 29.38
CA LYS A 634 -35.04 16.13 29.62
C LYS A 634 -34.44 15.66 30.93
N GLU A 635 -35.26 15.53 31.99
CA GLU A 635 -34.75 15.08 33.31
C GLU A 635 -34.38 13.59 33.29
N GLU A 636 -35.18 12.74 32.65
CA GLU A 636 -34.88 11.31 32.49
C GLU A 636 -33.55 11.08 31.75
N VAL A 637 -33.31 11.83 30.66
CA VAL A 637 -32.03 11.79 29.91
C VAL A 637 -30.86 12.33 30.76
N LYS A 638 -31.05 13.39 31.56
CA LYS A 638 -30.03 13.92 32.46
C LYS A 638 -29.64 12.93 33.55
N GLU A 639 -30.62 12.22 34.11
CA GLU A 639 -30.40 11.25 35.17
C GLU A 639 -29.56 10.06 34.66
N LEU A 640 -29.96 9.43 33.54
CA LEU A 640 -29.21 8.31 32.95
C LEU A 640 -27.80 8.74 32.51
N ARG A 641 -27.68 9.92 31.89
CA ARG A 641 -26.37 10.50 31.57
C ARG A 641 -25.49 10.69 32.81
N LYS A 642 -26.05 11.24 33.92
CA LYS A 642 -25.32 11.46 35.16
C LYS A 642 -24.85 10.14 35.78
N SER A 643 -25.67 9.10 35.73
CA SER A 643 -25.28 7.75 36.13
C SER A 643 -24.10 7.24 35.33
N ALA A 644 -24.17 7.26 34.00
CA ALA A 644 -23.10 6.83 33.11
C ALA A 644 -21.80 7.63 33.30
N THR A 645 -21.90 8.97 33.41
CA THR A 645 -20.70 9.82 33.59
C THR A 645 -20.02 9.63 34.94
N ASN A 646 -20.78 9.36 35.99
CA ASN A 646 -20.24 9.03 37.32
C ASN A 646 -19.54 7.66 37.30
N LEU A 647 -20.12 6.66 36.62
CA LEU A 647 -19.47 5.36 36.44
C LEU A 647 -18.16 5.49 35.66
N MET A 648 -18.15 6.26 34.57
CA MET A 648 -16.93 6.51 33.79
C MET A 648 -15.83 7.16 34.63
N GLU A 649 -16.19 8.09 35.51
CA GLU A 649 -15.25 8.79 36.39
C GLU A 649 -14.68 7.85 37.46
N LEU A 650 -15.53 7.02 38.07
CA LEU A 650 -15.13 6.05 39.08
C LEU A 650 -14.22 4.95 38.49
N ILE A 651 -14.53 4.43 37.27
CA ILE A 651 -13.69 3.42 36.62
C ILE A 651 -12.35 4.02 36.17
N ALA A 652 -12.33 5.30 35.78
CA ALA A 652 -11.11 5.97 35.35
C ALA A 652 -10.15 6.31 36.51
N ASP A 653 -10.65 6.32 37.76
CA ASP A 653 -9.88 6.58 38.98
C ASP A 653 -9.43 5.24 39.59
N SER A 654 -8.17 4.86 39.34
CA SER A 654 -7.59 3.58 39.77
C SER A 654 -7.63 3.36 41.28
N ASP A 655 -7.61 4.43 42.08
CA ASP A 655 -7.55 4.36 43.54
C ASP A 655 -8.92 4.03 44.16
N LYS A 656 -10.01 4.37 43.45
CA LYS A 656 -11.41 4.09 43.91
C LYS A 656 -12.01 2.84 43.31
N PHE A 657 -11.26 2.16 42.44
CA PHE A 657 -11.73 1.03 41.67
C PHE A 657 -12.14 -0.20 42.56
N PRO A 658 -11.41 -0.56 43.66
CA PRO A 658 -11.79 -1.65 44.54
C PRO A 658 -13.16 -1.44 45.22
N ASP A 659 -13.41 -0.21 45.71
CA ASP A 659 -14.67 0.16 46.39
C ASP A 659 -15.88 0.08 45.45
N LEU A 660 -15.64 0.34 44.18
CA LEU A 660 -16.66 0.30 43.13
C LEU A 660 -17.14 -1.11 42.84
N LEU A 661 -16.20 -2.07 42.82
CA LEU A 661 -16.51 -3.50 42.61
C LEU A 661 -17.36 -4.08 43.76
N GLU A 662 -17.07 -3.72 44.99
CA GLU A 662 -17.83 -4.13 46.13
C GLU A 662 -19.26 -3.54 46.09
N LYS A 663 -19.38 -2.25 45.70
CA LYS A 663 -20.68 -1.60 45.45
C LYS A 663 -21.40 -2.14 44.21
N ALA A 664 -20.73 -2.44 43.12
CA ALA A 664 -21.34 -3.00 41.90
C ALA A 664 -21.85 -4.45 42.13
N ARG A 665 -21.14 -5.24 42.93
CA ARG A 665 -21.56 -6.59 43.34
C ARG A 665 -22.69 -6.56 44.37
N SER A 666 -22.70 -5.61 45.30
CA SER A 666 -23.71 -5.53 46.37
C SER A 666 -25.06 -5.02 45.88
N GLU A 667 -25.10 -4.18 44.87
CA GLU A 667 -26.32 -3.73 44.21
C GLU A 667 -26.56 -4.62 42.99
N LYS A 668 -27.51 -5.52 42.95
CA LYS A 668 -28.01 -6.24 41.77
C LYS A 668 -28.50 -5.25 40.69
N LYS A 669 -27.63 -4.42 40.16
CA LYS A 669 -27.94 -3.24 39.31
C LYS A 669 -28.50 -3.56 37.94
N THR A 670 -28.18 -4.72 37.37
CA THR A 670 -28.76 -5.16 36.08
C THR A 670 -30.30 -5.27 36.15
N LYS A 671 -30.85 -5.76 37.25
CA LYS A 671 -32.31 -5.79 37.47
C LYS A 671 -32.91 -4.40 37.69
N ASN A 672 -32.11 -3.43 38.19
CA ASN A 672 -32.59 -2.08 38.44
C ASN A 672 -32.65 -1.23 37.15
N LEU A 673 -31.68 -1.38 36.23
CA LEU A 673 -31.67 -0.69 34.93
C LEU A 673 -32.88 -1.10 34.07
N GLU A 674 -33.22 -2.41 34.03
CA GLU A 674 -34.38 -2.87 33.29
C GLU A 674 -35.70 -2.35 33.87
N LYS A 675 -35.81 -2.27 35.18
CA LYS A 675 -36.97 -1.66 35.86
C LYS A 675 -37.08 -0.15 35.54
N ILE A 676 -35.95 0.57 35.54
CA ILE A 676 -35.89 1.99 35.16
C ILE A 676 -36.37 2.15 33.73
N LYS A 677 -35.88 1.34 32.79
CA LYS A 677 -36.30 1.31 31.40
C LYS A 677 -37.81 1.15 31.26
N GLN A 678 -38.37 0.12 31.93
CA GLN A 678 -39.81 -0.15 31.89
C GLN A 678 -40.65 1.01 32.45
N ASN A 679 -40.16 1.66 33.52
CA ASN A 679 -40.86 2.79 34.12
C ASN A 679 -40.84 4.02 33.19
N ILE A 680 -39.69 4.33 32.57
CA ILE A 680 -39.57 5.39 31.60
C ILE A 680 -40.50 5.14 30.38
N TYR A 681 -40.53 3.89 29.90
CA TYR A 681 -41.41 3.50 28.78
C TYR A 681 -42.88 3.68 29.13
N LYS A 682 -43.30 3.22 30.30
CA LYS A 682 -44.67 3.40 30.79
C LYS A 682 -45.06 4.88 30.93
N SER A 683 -44.13 5.71 31.42
CA SER A 683 -44.30 7.17 31.54
C SER A 683 -44.45 7.83 30.18
N GLN A 684 -43.61 7.44 29.23
CA GLN A 684 -43.67 7.99 27.87
C GLN A 684 -44.97 7.60 27.12
N MET A 685 -45.40 6.36 27.29
CA MET A 685 -46.70 5.91 26.72
C MET A 685 -47.88 6.69 27.30
N LYS A 686 -47.82 7.04 28.62
CA LYS A 686 -48.84 7.93 29.22
C LYS A 686 -48.81 9.34 28.64
N ARG A 687 -47.60 9.93 28.42
CA ARG A 687 -47.40 11.25 27.77
C ARG A 687 -47.93 11.27 26.33
N ILE A 688 -47.71 10.21 25.56
CA ILE A 688 -48.23 10.07 24.21
C ILE A 688 -49.79 10.04 24.21
N LYS A 689 -50.40 9.23 25.16
CA LYS A 689 -51.85 9.13 25.28
C LYS A 689 -52.51 10.43 25.71
N LYS A 690 -51.82 11.26 26.53
CA LYS A 690 -52.31 12.59 26.92
C LYS A 690 -52.11 13.66 25.88
N GLY A 691 -51.34 13.39 24.83
CA GLY A 691 -50.98 14.39 23.80
C GLY A 691 -49.83 15.31 24.16
N ASP A 692 -49.15 15.06 25.31
CA ASP A 692 -48.02 15.85 25.78
C ASP A 692 -46.71 15.55 25.00
N SER A 693 -46.65 14.43 24.29
CA SER A 693 -45.56 14.06 23.39
C SER A 693 -46.05 13.49 22.07
N LYS A 694 -45.43 13.89 20.95
CA LYS A 694 -45.78 13.41 19.61
C LYS A 694 -45.12 12.03 19.38
N LEU A 695 -45.84 11.11 18.69
CA LEU A 695 -45.37 9.76 18.42
C LEU A 695 -44.01 9.74 17.70
N LYS A 696 -43.79 10.61 16.74
CA LYS A 696 -42.58 10.68 15.94
C LYS A 696 -41.35 11.13 16.77
N SER A 697 -41.51 12.06 17.72
CA SER A 697 -40.46 12.48 18.64
C SER A 697 -40.15 11.40 19.69
N SER A 698 -41.18 10.66 20.12
CA SER A 698 -41.07 9.59 21.10
C SER A 698 -40.23 8.41 20.58
N VAL A 699 -40.25 8.11 19.27
CA VAL A 699 -39.37 7.08 18.69
C VAL A 699 -37.90 7.46 18.86
N SER A 700 -37.52 8.69 18.56
CA SER A 700 -36.13 9.16 18.77
C SER A 700 -35.75 9.18 20.27
N TYR A 701 -36.68 9.53 21.11
CA TYR A 701 -36.51 9.51 22.58
C TYR A 701 -36.24 8.08 23.08
N PHE A 702 -37.03 7.08 22.67
CA PHE A 702 -36.83 5.68 23.05
C PHE A 702 -35.45 5.17 22.64
N VAL A 703 -35.02 5.47 21.40
CA VAL A 703 -33.66 5.10 20.95
C VAL A 703 -32.59 5.71 21.86
N ILE A 704 -32.73 6.99 22.25
CA ILE A 704 -31.73 7.64 23.12
C ILE A 704 -31.74 7.04 24.52
N ILE A 705 -32.90 6.68 25.07
CA ILE A 705 -33.01 5.99 26.37
C ILE A 705 -32.37 4.62 26.33
N ASP A 706 -32.64 3.83 25.29
CA ASP A 706 -32.03 2.50 25.10
C ASP A 706 -30.52 2.60 25.03
N GLU A 707 -29.98 3.49 24.21
CA GLU A 707 -28.53 3.67 24.10
C GLU A 707 -27.89 4.15 25.43
N LEU A 708 -28.57 5.00 26.21
CA LEU A 708 -28.07 5.43 27.52
C LEU A 708 -28.08 4.28 28.54
N ILE A 709 -29.03 3.40 28.46
CA ILE A 709 -29.12 2.19 29.32
C ILE A 709 -28.01 1.22 28.90
N ASP A 710 -27.82 1.00 27.58
CA ASP A 710 -26.77 0.14 27.05
C ASP A 710 -25.37 0.65 27.43
N ILE A 711 -25.14 1.98 27.45
CA ILE A 711 -23.90 2.58 27.95
C ILE A 711 -23.68 2.22 29.43
N ASN A 712 -24.72 2.35 30.28
CA ASN A 712 -24.59 2.04 31.70
C ASN A 712 -24.33 0.53 31.95
N ASP A 713 -24.95 -0.36 31.18
CA ASP A 713 -24.75 -1.81 31.25
C ASP A 713 -23.35 -2.21 30.81
N ASN A 714 -22.88 -1.67 29.66
CA ASN A 714 -21.51 -1.91 29.19
C ASN A 714 -20.45 -1.34 30.13
N LEU A 715 -20.71 -0.25 30.85
CA LEU A 715 -19.81 0.28 31.87
C LEU A 715 -19.68 -0.63 33.08
N LEU A 716 -20.78 -1.26 33.52
CA LEU A 716 -20.75 -2.24 34.60
C LEU A 716 -19.97 -3.49 34.21
N SER A 717 -20.22 -4.02 33.00
CA SER A 717 -19.48 -5.16 32.46
C SER A 717 -17.98 -4.82 32.28
N LEU A 718 -17.66 -3.63 31.78
CA LEU A 718 -16.27 -3.14 31.66
C LEU A 718 -15.57 -3.09 33.03
N ALA A 719 -16.27 -2.67 34.09
CA ALA A 719 -15.70 -2.65 35.44
C ALA A 719 -15.40 -4.06 35.95
N GLU A 720 -16.26 -5.03 35.67
CA GLU A 720 -16.02 -6.44 35.99
C GLU A 720 -14.80 -7.00 35.27
N GLU A 721 -14.70 -6.80 33.97
CA GLU A 721 -13.56 -7.26 33.17
C GLU A 721 -12.25 -6.60 33.59
N LEU A 722 -12.23 -5.29 33.80
CA LEU A 722 -11.04 -4.58 34.28
C LEU A 722 -10.57 -5.01 35.66
N SER A 723 -11.51 -5.49 36.53
CA SER A 723 -11.15 -6.02 37.84
C SER A 723 -10.27 -7.27 37.79
N VAL A 724 -10.36 -8.03 36.71
CA VAL A 724 -9.53 -9.20 36.44
C VAL A 724 -8.28 -8.79 35.65
N ALA A 725 -8.44 -7.92 34.66
CA ALA A 725 -7.39 -7.53 33.74
C ALA A 725 -6.27 -6.71 34.42
N ILE A 726 -6.60 -5.77 35.31
CA ILE A 726 -5.60 -4.88 35.94
C ILE A 726 -4.62 -5.66 36.84
N PRO A 727 -5.07 -6.49 37.82
CA PRO A 727 -4.16 -7.25 38.65
C PRO A 727 -3.30 -8.24 37.87
N TRP A 728 -3.88 -8.87 36.83
CA TRP A 728 -3.10 -9.75 35.95
C TRP A 728 -2.04 -8.98 35.19
N THR A 729 -2.38 -7.81 34.63
CA THR A 729 -1.46 -6.95 33.88
C THR A 729 -0.26 -6.50 34.74
N GLU A 730 -0.49 -6.15 36.01
CA GLU A 730 0.59 -5.76 36.92
C GLU A 730 1.50 -6.96 37.24
N ARG A 731 0.98 -8.16 37.48
CA ARG A 731 1.78 -9.38 37.69
C ARG A 731 2.58 -9.74 36.44
N LYS A 732 1.96 -9.73 35.25
CA LYS A 732 2.63 -10.07 33.99
C LYS A 732 3.70 -9.04 33.63
N LYS A 733 3.51 -7.78 33.96
CA LYS A 733 4.52 -6.72 33.78
C LYS A 733 5.80 -7.02 34.59
N ILE A 734 5.67 -7.44 35.83
CA ILE A 734 6.80 -7.82 36.71
C ILE A 734 7.54 -9.05 36.15
N GLU A 735 6.78 -10.06 35.69
CA GLU A 735 7.34 -11.25 35.04
C GLU A 735 8.14 -10.92 33.77
N LEU A 736 7.58 -10.09 32.88
CA LEU A 736 8.24 -9.68 31.63
C LEU A 736 9.49 -8.83 31.89
N GLN A 737 9.48 -7.98 32.92
CA GLN A 737 10.64 -7.22 33.36
C GLN A 737 11.76 -8.17 33.82
N SER A 738 11.44 -9.20 34.59
CA SER A 738 12.41 -10.19 35.07
C SER A 738 12.98 -11.02 33.91
N LYS A 739 12.14 -11.48 32.97
CA LYS A 739 12.59 -12.21 31.76
C LYS A 739 13.50 -11.34 30.87
N SER A 740 13.19 -10.06 30.68
CA SER A 740 14.00 -9.13 29.89
C SER A 740 15.37 -8.87 30.54
N LEU A 741 15.43 -8.74 31.85
CA LEU A 741 16.68 -8.59 32.60
C LEU A 741 17.57 -9.85 32.50
N LEU A 742 16.96 -11.03 32.53
CA LEU A 742 17.67 -12.31 32.35
C LEU A 742 18.22 -12.46 30.95
N ALA A 743 17.44 -12.10 29.92
CA ALA A 743 17.86 -12.11 28.52
C ALA A 743 19.02 -11.13 28.28
N PHE A 744 18.96 -9.93 28.85
CA PHE A 744 20.03 -8.94 28.76
C PHE A 744 21.33 -9.43 29.39
N LYS A 745 21.27 -10.01 30.60
CA LYS A 745 22.42 -10.63 31.26
C LYS A 745 23.03 -11.77 30.44
N THR A 746 22.20 -12.56 29.77
CA THR A 746 22.65 -13.67 28.92
C THR A 746 23.33 -13.19 27.64
N GLU A 747 22.79 -12.13 27.03
CA GLU A 747 23.40 -11.50 25.84
C GLU A 747 24.71 -10.78 26.19
N GLU A 748 24.77 -10.11 27.32
CA GLU A 748 26.00 -9.49 27.80
C GLU A 748 27.11 -10.56 28.09
N LYS A 749 26.74 -11.70 28.67
CA LYS A 749 27.62 -12.84 28.87
C LYS A 749 28.08 -13.42 27.52
N LYS A 750 27.18 -13.53 26.52
CA LYS A 750 27.58 -13.96 25.17
C LYS A 750 28.50 -12.95 24.48
N ARG A 751 28.28 -11.64 24.64
CA ARG A 751 29.17 -10.59 24.11
C ARG A 751 30.54 -10.61 24.77
N ARG A 752 30.62 -10.79 26.11
CA ARG A 752 31.87 -10.93 26.84
C ARG A 752 32.67 -12.19 26.40
N ASN A 753 31.95 -13.31 26.20
CA ASN A 753 32.59 -14.54 25.71
C ASN A 753 33.10 -14.38 24.26
N LYS A 754 32.35 -13.69 23.39
CA LYS A 754 32.76 -13.43 22.01
C LYS A 754 33.91 -12.47 21.93
N ALA A 755 33.97 -11.44 22.78
CA ALA A 755 35.09 -10.54 22.90
C ALA A 755 36.33 -11.24 23.47
N PHE A 756 36.16 -12.17 24.44
CA PHE A 756 37.23 -13.00 24.97
C PHE A 756 37.76 -13.97 23.90
N CYS A 757 36.92 -14.63 23.12
CA CYS A 757 37.36 -15.48 22.00
C CYS A 757 38.11 -14.68 20.92
N SER A 758 37.65 -13.48 20.55
CA SER A 758 38.36 -12.64 19.58
C SER A 758 39.69 -12.14 20.11
N ALA A 759 39.80 -11.82 21.40
CA ALA A 759 41.05 -11.43 22.03
C ALA A 759 42.04 -12.60 22.15
N VAL A 760 41.54 -13.83 22.35
CA VAL A 760 42.37 -15.05 22.36
C VAL A 760 42.86 -15.38 20.95
N VAL A 761 42.02 -15.25 19.92
CA VAL A 761 42.39 -15.48 18.51
C VAL A 761 43.42 -14.45 18.06
N CYS A 762 43.25 -13.15 18.36
CA CYS A 762 44.27 -12.12 18.08
C CYS A 762 45.61 -12.38 18.80
N LYS A 763 45.52 -12.94 19.99
CA LYS A 763 46.75 -13.28 20.73
C LYS A 763 47.48 -14.54 20.19
N TYR A 764 46.71 -15.41 19.51
CA TYR A 764 47.27 -16.59 18.83
C TYR A 764 47.88 -16.22 17.47
N GLU A 765 47.25 -15.34 16.71
CA GLU A 765 47.79 -14.81 15.44
C GLU A 765 49.04 -13.98 15.67
N SER A 766 49.08 -13.12 16.69
CA SER A 766 50.29 -12.37 17.05
C SER A 766 51.46 -13.25 17.56
N ARG A 767 51.21 -14.47 18.06
CA ARG A 767 52.26 -15.44 18.42
C ARG A 767 52.75 -16.25 17.21
N GLN A 768 51.93 -16.50 16.20
CA GLN A 768 52.38 -17.15 14.97
C GLN A 768 53.27 -16.23 14.13
N ASP A 769 53.00 -14.93 14.08
CA ASP A 769 53.87 -13.97 13.39
C ASP A 769 55.25 -13.83 14.06
N ILE A 770 55.37 -14.02 15.37
CA ILE A 770 56.62 -13.97 16.08
C ILE A 770 57.44 -15.26 15.86
N ILE A 771 56.81 -16.39 15.55
CA ILE A 771 57.49 -17.65 15.27
C ILE A 771 58.04 -17.69 13.83
N PHE A 772 57.37 -17.00 12.88
CA PHE A 772 57.86 -16.92 11.50
C PHE A 772 59.04 -15.96 11.29
N TYR A 773 59.27 -14.99 12.19
CA TYR A 773 60.40 -14.05 12.09
C TYR A 773 61.69 -14.54 12.75
N LYS A 774 61.69 -15.67 13.49
CA LYS A 774 62.87 -16.23 14.18
C LYS A 774 63.61 -17.32 13.40
N ASN A 775 63.15 -17.71 12.22
CA ASN A 775 63.82 -18.75 11.41
C ASN A 775 64.20 -18.23 10.01
N LYS A 776 64.95 -17.12 9.91
CA LYS A 776 65.80 -16.85 8.72
C LYS A 776 67.23 -17.19 9.10
N PRO A 777 67.90 -18.17 8.43
CA PRO A 777 69.28 -18.37 8.57
C PRO A 777 70.05 -17.20 7.96
N GLU A 778 71.02 -16.65 8.72
CA GLU A 778 72.08 -15.83 8.19
C GLU A 778 72.88 -16.66 7.17
N GLN A 779 72.90 -16.21 5.91
CA GLN A 779 73.92 -16.63 4.97
C GLN A 779 74.80 -15.43 4.65
N ASN A 780 76.13 -15.69 4.84
CA ASN A 780 77.27 -14.86 4.51
C ASN A 780 77.23 -14.30 3.09
#